data_77cd0a8c48f47236096570f057580f09
#
_entry.id   77cd0a8c48f47236096570f057580f09
#
_cell.length_a   1.000
_cell.length_b   1.000
_cell.length_c   1.000
_cell.angle_alpha   90.00
_cell.angle_beta   90.00
_cell.angle_gamma   90.00
#
_symmetry.space_group_name_H-M   'P 1'
#
loop_
_entity.id
_entity.type
_entity.pdbx_description
1 polymer ?
#
loop_
_entity_poly.entity_id
_entity_poly.type
_entity_poly.pdbx_seq_one_letter_code
_entity_poly.pdbx_strand_id
1 'polypeptide(L)'
;MDEFSMGKTPSITITDNRGLNIRLIEYYRHPDTPEITDERLTFQSVDIRGFLIGISDPRLQKKTSFNFRFKADLSGLVLVSEGVDNGHTVTINDIESRLLVSIDANGVTRTYDYEDSTSLGRPLCLKEKLAGGKTRVTECFEYADNSIIYQNINLCGQCIFHYDTVGLLQLDQVSLLGKAISQTRRLIQHAEDAEYEVDWQTDEREEQLAVSQFVSYCITDATGANLVTEDTKGNQHRQSYDIAGQLKTYSLKIKNALERWVAKEIQYSPSGLKTSEELGNGIVANYEYEAQTQYLVRVKTQRPTDHLLGFKLIQDLIYQYDPVGNVVCVRDQAGQTRFWHNQKVEARQEFQYDSLYQLVSASGREMANQVYQSSAPSRCISFDNATYTRYFRTYCYDNSGNLTKISHRSPATNQRYSTQIITSNQSNRAVLNELASSAEKVDELFTAAGQQKTLLQGQHLNWTTHQELRSVKSADAIEHYCYDHQYQRTVKVTERSGQKMKVIYLPNLELRNRNDDEILQVITVNSLIGVQFQVLHWECGKPKGVANNAMHYSLSSLTGNQGIELDNEGNILSQEEYYPYGGTATWLADNTSLAGYKTRHYGNKELDMTGLYYYGRRYYQPWIGRWLSADPLGAADGNNLYRMARNNPMTYYDEQGQYPKIAHYIWLGHKELPADGISNIASFKHNNPQYQINLWSDNPTKLKNNLIERGYSQAIFNVINVQKPAPFDYQYQAAINRESTNTTYANYAAASDMLRIGILRRFGGLYMDIDVMVDGPIGEIRPLLDNQDELPDLLIHHGRDYKGKTALGNAVIAAKKNAFSLHSVMRYIRYLYTHNGVEPFLDVVPQSKFDTLTAKKNYYYPNIPWSVLMWQGKRLIPHMRRNITVDGTGPGMFVSWIRSSCPFDKSMRARKLINQSGFFGHRASLTSWGFGLNADGQTWYKPRKARRASI
;
A
#
# COMPACT_ATOMS: atom_id res chain seq x y z
N MET A 1 -15.20 8.19 26.82
CA MET A 1 -14.92 9.43 26.10
C MET A 1 -16.17 10.25 26.08
N ASP A 2 -16.05 11.48 26.48
CA ASP A 2 -17.19 12.37 26.43
C ASP A 2 -17.66 12.54 24.99
N GLU A 3 -18.93 12.31 24.76
CA GLU A 3 -19.68 12.50 23.51
C GLU A 3 -19.45 13.91 22.88
N PHE A 4 -18.92 14.84 23.68
CA PHE A 4 -18.68 16.23 23.33
C PHE A 4 -17.39 16.49 22.55
N SER A 5 -16.33 15.67 22.65
CA SER A 5 -15.03 16.00 22.02
C SER A 5 -15.03 15.79 20.51
N MET A 6 -15.78 14.80 20.03
CA MET A 6 -15.88 14.48 18.60
C MET A 6 -17.22 14.85 17.96
N GLY A 7 -18.21 15.25 18.73
CA GLY A 7 -19.50 15.73 18.24
C GLY A 7 -19.42 17.16 17.68
N LYS A 8 -20.16 17.43 16.60
CA LYS A 8 -20.30 18.77 16.00
C LYS A 8 -19.00 19.35 15.40
N THR A 9 -18.11 18.51 14.91
CA THR A 9 -16.90 18.89 14.17
C THR A 9 -16.94 18.34 12.74
N PRO A 10 -17.88 18.82 11.89
CA PRO A 10 -18.01 18.35 10.51
C PRO A 10 -16.82 18.79 9.67
N SER A 11 -16.47 18.01 8.65
CA SER A 11 -15.61 18.48 7.57
C SER A 11 -16.48 19.17 6.50
N ILE A 12 -16.14 20.42 6.14
CA ILE A 12 -16.88 21.23 5.18
C ILE A 12 -16.04 21.47 3.94
N THR A 13 -16.53 21.03 2.79
CA THR A 13 -15.90 21.33 1.50
C THR A 13 -16.64 22.47 0.82
N ILE A 14 -15.91 23.50 0.40
CA ILE A 14 -16.42 24.64 -0.34
C ILE A 14 -15.98 24.52 -1.79
N THR A 15 -16.94 24.71 -2.70
CA THR A 15 -16.72 24.65 -4.14
C THR A 15 -16.97 26.02 -4.79
N ASP A 16 -16.31 26.27 -5.93
CA ASP A 16 -16.61 27.41 -6.80
C ASP A 16 -17.90 27.17 -7.61
N ASN A 17 -18.30 28.13 -8.44
CA ASN A 17 -19.51 28.06 -9.30
C ASN A 17 -19.42 26.94 -10.36
N ARG A 18 -18.26 26.37 -10.61
CA ARG A 18 -18.04 25.23 -11.52
C ARG A 18 -18.10 23.88 -10.77
N GLY A 19 -18.27 23.90 -9.44
CA GLY A 19 -18.26 22.71 -8.60
C GLY A 19 -16.86 22.21 -8.23
N LEU A 20 -15.80 23.01 -8.48
CA LEU A 20 -14.43 22.64 -8.13
C LEU A 20 -14.16 22.97 -6.67
N ASN A 21 -13.49 22.06 -5.95
CA ASN A 21 -13.10 22.29 -4.56
C ASN A 21 -12.07 23.42 -4.50
N ILE A 22 -12.35 24.42 -3.68
CA ILE A 22 -11.46 25.55 -3.43
C ILE A 22 -11.03 25.65 -1.97
N ARG A 23 -11.81 25.08 -1.03
CA ARG A 23 -11.50 25.07 0.40
C ARG A 23 -11.99 23.79 1.05
N LEU A 24 -11.22 23.30 2.01
CA LEU A 24 -11.63 22.30 2.99
C LEU A 24 -11.51 22.93 4.38
N ILE A 25 -12.58 22.89 5.17
CA ILE A 25 -12.60 23.33 6.57
C ILE A 25 -12.74 22.09 7.43
N GLU A 26 -11.82 21.92 8.36
CA GLU A 26 -11.85 20.91 9.40
C GLU A 26 -11.85 21.62 10.75
N TYR A 27 -12.63 21.13 11.70
CA TYR A 27 -12.75 21.73 13.03
C TYR A 27 -11.91 20.95 14.03
N TYR A 28 -10.82 21.57 14.45
CA TYR A 28 -9.92 21.03 15.47
C TYR A 28 -10.46 21.30 16.86
N ARG A 29 -10.47 20.27 17.71
CA ARG A 29 -10.84 20.35 19.14
C ARG A 29 -9.97 19.39 19.93
N HIS A 30 -9.34 19.89 20.98
CA HIS A 30 -8.54 19.06 21.88
C HIS A 30 -9.45 18.49 22.98
N PRO A 31 -9.28 17.23 23.41
CA PRO A 31 -10.13 16.62 24.44
C PRO A 31 -10.03 17.31 25.81
N ASP A 32 -8.90 17.94 26.14
CA ASP A 32 -8.75 18.68 27.42
C ASP A 32 -9.43 20.06 27.42
N THR A 33 -9.77 20.59 26.23
CA THR A 33 -10.46 21.89 26.06
C THR A 33 -11.59 21.76 25.04
N PRO A 34 -12.60 20.93 25.32
CA PRO A 34 -13.65 20.57 24.36
C PRO A 34 -14.55 21.75 23.97
N GLU A 35 -14.56 22.83 24.74
CA GLU A 35 -15.26 24.09 24.46
C GLU A 35 -14.57 24.96 23.41
N ILE A 36 -13.25 24.76 23.16
CA ILE A 36 -12.49 25.52 22.18
C ILE A 36 -12.45 24.75 20.87
N THR A 37 -12.97 25.38 19.83
CA THR A 37 -12.93 24.82 18.48
C THR A 37 -12.13 25.77 17.57
N ASP A 38 -11.13 25.25 16.87
CA ASP A 38 -10.26 25.97 15.95
C ASP A 38 -10.51 25.48 14.52
N GLU A 39 -10.56 26.40 13.54
CA GLU A 39 -10.81 26.09 12.14
C GLU A 39 -9.48 25.81 11.41
N ARG A 40 -9.40 24.69 10.74
CA ARG A 40 -8.26 24.28 9.91
C ARG A 40 -8.66 24.41 8.44
N LEU A 41 -8.14 25.42 7.77
CA LEU A 41 -8.48 25.77 6.40
C LEU A 41 -7.40 25.29 5.44
N THR A 42 -7.76 24.38 4.55
CA THR A 42 -6.93 24.00 3.40
C THR A 42 -7.49 24.63 2.14
N PHE A 43 -6.65 25.30 1.35
CA PHE A 43 -7.02 25.94 0.10
C PHE A 43 -6.53 25.14 -1.10
N GLN A 44 -7.35 25.15 -2.14
CA GLN A 44 -7.00 24.64 -3.47
C GLN A 44 -7.22 25.73 -4.49
N SER A 45 -6.22 26.00 -5.30
CA SER A 45 -6.30 26.94 -6.41
C SER A 45 -6.39 26.16 -7.71
N VAL A 46 -7.29 26.56 -8.58
CA VAL A 46 -7.52 25.93 -9.89
C VAL A 46 -7.44 26.99 -10.99
N ASP A 47 -6.99 26.60 -12.18
CA ASP A 47 -6.95 27.49 -13.34
C ASP A 47 -8.34 27.60 -14.02
N ILE A 48 -8.42 28.41 -15.10
CA ILE A 48 -9.68 28.61 -15.83
C ILE A 48 -10.19 27.31 -16.48
N ARG A 49 -9.31 26.33 -16.74
CA ARG A 49 -9.64 25.01 -17.31
C ARG A 49 -10.11 24.02 -16.26
N GLY A 50 -9.93 24.34 -14.97
CA GLY A 50 -10.25 23.47 -13.84
C GLY A 50 -9.10 22.59 -13.35
N PHE A 51 -7.88 22.79 -13.84
CA PHE A 51 -6.72 22.04 -13.35
C PHE A 51 -6.20 22.64 -12.05
N LEU A 52 -5.81 21.76 -11.12
CA LEU A 52 -5.22 22.14 -9.85
C LEU A 52 -3.86 22.79 -10.09
N ILE A 53 -3.69 24.03 -9.63
CA ILE A 53 -2.44 24.78 -9.72
C ILE A 53 -1.75 24.98 -8.37
N GLY A 54 -2.44 24.79 -7.25
CA GLY A 54 -1.82 24.88 -5.95
C GLY A 54 -2.69 24.42 -4.80
N ILE A 55 -2.01 24.01 -3.71
CA ILE A 55 -2.62 23.59 -2.43
C ILE A 55 -1.89 24.30 -1.29
N SER A 56 -2.63 24.90 -0.34
CA SER A 56 -2.10 25.47 0.89
C SER A 56 -2.78 24.87 2.12
N ASP A 57 -2.03 24.42 3.08
CA ASP A 57 -2.50 23.95 4.37
C ASP A 57 -2.76 25.10 5.38
N PRO A 58 -3.41 24.83 6.53
CA PRO A 58 -3.76 25.87 7.52
C PRO A 58 -2.59 26.65 8.07
N ARG A 59 -1.37 26.09 8.10
CA ARG A 59 -0.17 26.75 8.63
C ARG A 59 0.47 27.70 7.61
N LEU A 60 0.59 27.26 6.35
CA LEU A 60 1.27 27.99 5.29
C LEU A 60 0.36 29.04 4.63
N GLN A 61 -0.96 28.84 4.67
CA GLN A 61 -1.94 29.76 4.10
C GLN A 61 -1.78 31.22 4.60
N LYS A 62 -1.55 31.42 5.90
CA LYS A 62 -1.33 32.74 6.50
C LYS A 62 -0.11 33.47 5.93
N LYS A 63 0.81 32.74 5.28
CA LYS A 63 2.04 33.24 4.67
C LYS A 63 1.96 33.39 3.15
N THR A 64 0.78 33.20 2.54
CA THR A 64 0.56 33.20 1.08
C THR A 64 1.41 32.18 0.32
N SER A 65 1.86 31.13 1.02
CA SER A 65 2.68 30.05 0.48
C SER A 65 1.83 28.84 0.14
N PHE A 66 2.26 28.06 -0.83
CA PHE A 66 1.63 26.81 -1.20
C PHE A 66 2.47 25.63 -0.74
N ASN A 67 1.82 24.55 -0.25
CA ASN A 67 2.50 23.26 -0.03
C ASN A 67 2.92 22.66 -1.37
N PHE A 68 2.05 22.80 -2.39
CA PHE A 68 2.30 22.31 -3.73
C PHE A 68 1.85 23.33 -4.75
N ARG A 69 2.65 23.48 -5.81
CA ARG A 69 2.28 24.17 -7.04
C ARG A 69 2.44 23.23 -8.22
N PHE A 70 1.54 23.32 -9.19
CA PHE A 70 1.53 22.47 -10.36
C PHE A 70 1.43 23.30 -11.63
N LYS A 71 2.19 22.92 -12.65
CA LYS A 71 2.01 23.41 -14.02
C LYS A 71 1.71 22.22 -14.90
N ALA A 72 0.54 22.27 -15.54
CA ALA A 72 0.07 21.21 -16.42
C ALA A 72 0.12 21.64 -17.88
N ASP A 73 0.25 20.69 -18.78
CA ASP A 73 0.09 20.87 -20.21
C ASP A 73 -1.39 21.14 -20.57
N LEU A 74 -1.68 21.22 -21.87
CA LEU A 74 -3.04 21.44 -22.37
C LEU A 74 -3.99 20.25 -22.11
N SER A 75 -3.46 19.08 -21.87
CA SER A 75 -4.22 17.85 -21.56
C SER A 75 -4.47 17.68 -20.06
N GLY A 76 -3.82 18.48 -19.19
CA GLY A 76 -3.88 18.40 -17.75
C GLY A 76 -2.81 17.49 -17.14
N LEU A 77 -1.84 17.00 -17.94
CA LEU A 77 -0.70 16.25 -17.42
C LEU A 77 0.25 17.23 -16.72
N VAL A 78 0.63 16.91 -15.48
CA VAL A 78 1.55 17.75 -14.69
C VAL A 78 2.96 17.64 -15.26
N LEU A 79 3.49 18.75 -15.74
CA LEU A 79 4.86 18.89 -16.23
C LEU A 79 5.81 19.37 -15.13
N VAL A 80 5.34 20.23 -14.24
CA VAL A 80 6.13 20.75 -13.12
C VAL A 80 5.33 20.61 -11.83
N SER A 81 5.94 20.02 -10.82
CA SER A 81 5.45 19.98 -9.46
C SER A 81 6.48 20.64 -8.54
N GLU A 82 6.05 21.63 -7.77
CA GLU A 82 6.86 22.32 -6.76
C GLU A 82 6.25 22.05 -5.39
N GLY A 83 6.94 21.31 -4.54
CA GLY A 83 6.52 21.02 -3.17
C GLY A 83 7.48 21.62 -2.14
N VAL A 84 6.94 22.18 -1.04
CA VAL A 84 7.79 22.74 0.03
C VAL A 84 8.60 21.66 0.75
N ASP A 85 8.09 20.42 0.76
CA ASP A 85 8.71 19.29 1.45
C ASP A 85 9.71 18.54 0.56
N ASN A 86 9.35 18.29 -0.71
CA ASN A 86 10.10 17.47 -1.66
C ASN A 86 10.72 18.25 -2.83
N GLY A 87 10.62 19.58 -2.80
CA GLY A 87 11.20 20.45 -3.83
C GLY A 87 10.47 20.37 -5.17
N HIS A 88 11.17 20.72 -6.24
CA HIS A 88 10.59 20.75 -7.57
C HIS A 88 10.93 19.50 -8.38
N THR A 89 10.01 19.11 -9.24
CA THR A 89 10.20 18.02 -10.21
C THR A 89 9.68 18.50 -11.56
N VAL A 90 10.46 18.25 -12.60
CA VAL A 90 10.08 18.53 -13.98
C VAL A 90 10.02 17.20 -14.74
N THR A 91 8.94 16.99 -15.50
CA THR A 91 8.76 15.77 -16.30
C THR A 91 8.40 16.13 -17.73
N ILE A 92 9.00 15.44 -18.67
CA ILE A 92 8.70 15.56 -20.10
C ILE A 92 8.33 14.17 -20.62
N ASN A 93 7.18 14.11 -21.27
CA ASN A 93 6.66 12.86 -21.83
C ASN A 93 6.60 12.95 -23.34
N ASP A 94 6.61 11.82 -24.01
CA ASP A 94 6.38 11.73 -25.44
C ASP A 94 4.88 11.82 -25.80
N ILE A 95 4.56 11.71 -27.08
CA ILE A 95 3.17 11.77 -27.57
C ILE A 95 2.32 10.58 -27.07
N GLU A 96 2.95 9.47 -26.68
CA GLU A 96 2.30 8.30 -26.08
C GLU A 96 2.23 8.43 -24.55
N SER A 97 2.68 9.57 -24.00
CA SER A 97 2.79 9.91 -22.57
C SER A 97 3.76 9.01 -21.78
N ARG A 98 4.75 8.40 -22.47
CA ARG A 98 5.85 7.73 -21.79
C ARG A 98 6.81 8.80 -21.26
N LEU A 99 7.36 8.59 -20.09
CA LEU A 99 8.30 9.51 -19.47
C LEU A 99 9.65 9.48 -20.24
N LEU A 100 10.01 10.59 -20.87
CA LEU A 100 11.30 10.73 -21.56
C LEU A 100 12.37 11.30 -20.66
N VAL A 101 12.03 12.34 -19.90
CA VAL A 101 12.99 13.03 -19.04
C VAL A 101 12.30 13.40 -17.73
N SER A 102 12.98 13.19 -16.62
CA SER A 102 12.60 13.78 -15.33
C SER A 102 13.80 14.44 -14.68
N ILE A 103 13.57 15.57 -14.02
CA ILE A 103 14.57 16.31 -13.25
C ILE A 103 14.02 16.50 -11.85
N ASP A 104 14.71 16.01 -10.85
CA ASP A 104 14.31 16.17 -9.45
C ASP A 104 14.95 17.41 -8.80
N ALA A 105 14.53 17.70 -7.57
CA ALA A 105 14.99 18.89 -6.82
C ALA A 105 16.49 18.85 -6.45
N ASN A 106 17.10 17.66 -6.41
CA ASN A 106 18.54 17.52 -6.20
C ASN A 106 19.36 17.75 -7.48
N GLY A 107 18.67 18.05 -8.62
CA GLY A 107 19.31 18.29 -9.91
C GLY A 107 19.67 17.01 -10.66
N VAL A 108 19.17 15.85 -10.25
CA VAL A 108 19.36 14.60 -10.96
C VAL A 108 18.44 14.58 -12.18
N THR A 109 19.03 14.49 -13.35
CA THR A 109 18.33 14.31 -14.62
C THR A 109 18.29 12.83 -14.96
N ARG A 110 17.08 12.29 -15.17
CA ARG A 110 16.85 10.92 -15.64
C ARG A 110 16.30 10.96 -17.03
N THR A 111 16.87 10.15 -17.92
CA THR A 111 16.45 10.01 -19.31
C THR A 111 16.12 8.55 -19.58
N TYR A 112 14.98 8.31 -20.20
CA TYR A 112 14.46 6.98 -20.49
C TYR A 112 14.58 6.70 -22.00
N ASP A 113 15.29 5.65 -22.35
CA ASP A 113 15.36 5.16 -23.72
C ASP A 113 14.34 4.03 -23.92
N TYR A 114 13.71 4.06 -25.08
CA TYR A 114 12.69 3.08 -25.46
C TYR A 114 13.05 2.45 -26.81
N GLU A 115 12.49 1.27 -27.07
CA GLU A 115 12.52 0.69 -28.41
C GLU A 115 11.94 1.68 -29.43
N ASP A 116 12.36 1.54 -30.67
CA ASP A 116 11.91 2.39 -31.76
C ASP A 116 10.40 2.26 -32.06
N SER A 117 9.89 3.14 -32.92
CA SER A 117 8.45 3.19 -33.27
C SER A 117 7.96 1.97 -34.06
N THR A 118 8.87 1.11 -34.57
CA THR A 118 8.54 -0.12 -35.29
C THR A 118 8.39 -1.32 -34.34
N SER A 119 8.82 -1.17 -33.08
CA SER A 119 8.82 -2.18 -32.04
C SER A 119 7.68 -1.95 -31.03
N LEU A 120 7.72 -2.64 -29.90
CA LEU A 120 6.66 -2.57 -28.87
C LEU A 120 6.78 -1.31 -28.00
N GLY A 121 7.83 -0.51 -28.16
CA GLY A 121 8.07 0.71 -27.38
C GLY A 121 8.39 0.43 -25.91
N ARG A 122 9.05 -0.71 -25.62
CA ARG A 122 9.47 -1.11 -24.27
C ARG A 122 10.68 -0.30 -23.83
N PRO A 123 10.87 -0.06 -22.50
CA PRO A 123 12.06 0.61 -22.00
C PRO A 123 13.33 -0.23 -22.31
N LEU A 124 14.41 0.45 -22.66
CA LEU A 124 15.72 -0.16 -22.91
C LEU A 124 16.71 0.19 -21.82
N CYS A 125 16.83 1.47 -21.48
CA CYS A 125 17.73 1.92 -20.44
C CYS A 125 17.19 3.14 -19.69
N LEU A 126 17.59 3.24 -18.43
CA LEU A 126 17.49 4.44 -17.62
C LEU A 126 18.88 5.04 -17.44
N LYS A 127 19.04 6.30 -17.86
CA LYS A 127 20.26 7.07 -17.71
C LYS A 127 20.08 8.14 -16.66
N GLU A 128 21.08 8.30 -15.82
CA GLU A 128 21.10 9.36 -14.79
C GLU A 128 22.30 10.27 -14.98
N LYS A 129 22.07 11.55 -14.69
CA LYS A 129 23.10 12.57 -14.69
C LYS A 129 22.89 13.54 -13.53
N LEU A 130 23.86 13.63 -12.65
CA LEU A 130 23.94 14.71 -11.66
C LEU A 130 24.37 16.01 -12.34
N ALA A 131 23.98 17.16 -11.80
CA ALA A 131 24.40 18.46 -12.30
C ALA A 131 25.94 18.55 -12.31
N GLY A 132 26.53 18.77 -13.51
CA GLY A 132 28.00 18.78 -13.71
C GLY A 132 28.70 17.42 -13.72
N GLY A 133 27.97 16.32 -13.49
CA GLY A 133 28.51 14.94 -13.50
C GLY A 133 28.49 14.26 -14.87
N LYS A 134 29.06 13.06 -14.94
CA LYS A 134 28.94 12.17 -16.11
C LYS A 134 27.55 11.54 -16.13
N THR A 135 27.08 11.21 -17.32
CA THR A 135 25.88 10.38 -17.49
C THR A 135 26.25 8.92 -17.23
N ARG A 136 25.44 8.21 -16.45
CA ARG A 136 25.57 6.78 -16.16
C ARG A 136 24.31 6.06 -16.57
N VAL A 137 24.40 4.81 -16.96
CA VAL A 137 23.28 3.92 -17.19
C VAL A 137 23.05 3.12 -15.91
N THR A 138 21.97 3.44 -15.21
CA THR A 138 21.65 2.83 -13.90
C THR A 138 20.75 1.61 -14.01
N GLU A 139 19.95 1.52 -15.08
CA GLU A 139 19.13 0.35 -15.38
C GLU A 139 19.17 0.02 -16.87
N CYS A 140 19.18 -1.28 -17.20
CA CYS A 140 19.04 -1.80 -18.57
C CYS A 140 18.13 -3.01 -18.62
N PHE A 141 17.42 -3.15 -19.74
CA PHE A 141 16.42 -4.19 -19.94
C PHE A 141 16.72 -4.94 -21.26
N GLU A 142 16.71 -6.27 -21.18
CA GLU A 142 16.85 -7.12 -22.35
C GLU A 142 15.65 -8.07 -22.45
N TYR A 143 15.13 -8.21 -23.67
CA TYR A 143 13.88 -8.94 -23.91
C TYR A 143 14.14 -10.18 -24.76
N ALA A 144 13.48 -11.28 -24.39
CA ALA A 144 13.52 -12.50 -25.18
C ALA A 144 12.88 -12.30 -26.57
N ASP A 145 13.52 -12.81 -27.58
CA ASP A 145 12.97 -12.89 -28.92
C ASP A 145 11.95 -14.03 -29.07
N ASN A 146 11.49 -14.30 -30.29
CA ASN A 146 10.56 -15.37 -30.60
C ASN A 146 11.25 -16.70 -30.98
N SER A 147 12.50 -16.93 -30.55
CA SER A 147 13.21 -18.18 -30.81
C SER A 147 12.56 -19.36 -30.09
N ILE A 148 12.76 -20.57 -30.62
CA ILE A 148 12.20 -21.81 -30.10
C ILE A 148 12.64 -22.08 -28.63
N ILE A 149 13.83 -21.60 -28.28
CA ILE A 149 14.37 -21.72 -26.91
C ILE A 149 13.46 -20.99 -25.93
N TYR A 150 13.13 -19.71 -26.21
CA TYR A 150 12.27 -18.91 -25.35
C TYR A 150 10.79 -19.33 -25.43
N GLN A 151 10.33 -19.85 -26.59
CA GLN A 151 8.96 -20.41 -26.69
C GLN A 151 8.76 -21.59 -25.75
N ASN A 152 9.75 -22.49 -25.64
CA ASN A 152 9.66 -23.69 -24.79
C ASN A 152 9.54 -23.39 -23.29
N ILE A 153 10.00 -22.22 -22.84
CA ILE A 153 9.99 -21.77 -21.43
C ILE A 153 9.08 -20.56 -21.19
N ASN A 154 8.23 -20.24 -22.18
CA ASN A 154 7.23 -19.17 -22.17
C ASN A 154 7.82 -17.75 -21.97
N LEU A 155 9.05 -17.49 -22.35
CA LEU A 155 9.74 -16.22 -22.18
C LEU A 155 9.60 -15.25 -23.36
N CYS A 156 9.03 -15.64 -24.50
CA CYS A 156 8.94 -14.76 -25.67
C CYS A 156 8.36 -13.38 -25.34
N GLY A 157 9.13 -12.33 -25.62
CA GLY A 157 8.75 -10.94 -25.36
C GLY A 157 8.81 -10.51 -23.90
N GLN A 158 9.20 -11.39 -22.98
CA GLN A 158 9.42 -11.05 -21.58
C GLN A 158 10.79 -10.36 -21.41
N CYS A 159 10.92 -9.49 -20.40
CA CYS A 159 12.20 -9.01 -19.93
C CYS A 159 12.94 -10.18 -19.26
N ILE A 160 14.04 -10.62 -19.86
CA ILE A 160 14.82 -11.75 -19.35
C ILE A 160 16.01 -11.30 -18.51
N PHE A 161 16.59 -10.13 -18.80
CA PHE A 161 17.64 -9.53 -18.01
C PHE A 161 17.26 -8.10 -17.64
N HIS A 162 17.19 -7.84 -16.36
CA HIS A 162 17.04 -6.51 -15.80
C HIS A 162 18.27 -6.19 -14.95
N TYR A 163 19.12 -5.36 -15.47
CA TYR A 163 20.26 -4.79 -14.76
C TYR A 163 19.78 -3.58 -13.96
N ASP A 164 19.94 -3.61 -12.65
CA ASP A 164 19.55 -2.51 -11.76
C ASP A 164 20.74 -2.02 -10.91
N THR A 165 20.47 -1.14 -9.96
CA THR A 165 21.51 -0.50 -9.13
C THR A 165 22.28 -1.46 -8.22
N VAL A 166 21.80 -2.69 -8.02
CA VAL A 166 22.43 -3.68 -7.14
C VAL A 166 22.86 -4.96 -7.89
N GLY A 167 22.62 -5.04 -9.22
CA GLY A 167 23.09 -6.14 -10.06
C GLY A 167 22.10 -6.58 -11.12
N LEU A 168 22.07 -7.86 -11.42
CA LEU A 168 21.22 -8.48 -12.45
C LEU A 168 20.09 -9.28 -11.80
N LEU A 169 18.87 -9.04 -12.23
CA LEU A 169 17.74 -9.94 -12.03
C LEU A 169 17.45 -10.63 -13.36
N GLN A 170 17.61 -11.94 -13.41
CA GLN A 170 17.38 -12.77 -14.59
C GLN A 170 16.09 -13.56 -14.39
N LEU A 171 15.22 -13.54 -15.38
CA LEU A 171 14.03 -14.37 -15.44
C LEU A 171 14.33 -15.62 -16.28
N ASP A 172 14.41 -16.78 -15.61
CA ASP A 172 14.85 -18.02 -16.27
C ASP A 172 13.70 -18.77 -16.92
N GLN A 173 12.53 -18.75 -16.31
CA GLN A 173 11.34 -19.47 -16.78
C GLN A 173 10.05 -18.89 -16.20
N VAL A 174 8.99 -18.89 -16.99
CA VAL A 174 7.63 -18.53 -16.52
C VAL A 174 6.62 -19.63 -16.79
N SER A 175 5.58 -19.68 -15.96
CA SER A 175 4.43 -20.55 -16.15
C SER A 175 3.55 -20.08 -17.31
N LEU A 176 2.60 -20.89 -17.75
CA LEU A 176 1.58 -20.48 -18.72
C LEU A 176 0.74 -19.27 -18.29
N LEU A 177 0.72 -18.98 -16.99
CA LEU A 177 0.07 -17.79 -16.42
C LEU A 177 0.99 -16.56 -16.36
N GLY A 178 2.23 -16.65 -16.86
CA GLY A 178 3.22 -15.58 -16.82
C GLY A 178 3.90 -15.38 -15.46
N LYS A 179 3.73 -16.31 -14.49
CA LYS A 179 4.44 -16.23 -13.21
C LYS A 179 5.82 -16.84 -13.31
N ALA A 180 6.80 -16.18 -12.70
CA ALA A 180 8.15 -16.70 -12.61
C ALA A 180 8.16 -18.06 -11.91
N ILE A 181 8.70 -19.06 -12.60
CA ILE A 181 8.98 -20.40 -12.05
C ILE A 181 10.41 -20.42 -11.50
N SER A 182 11.33 -19.78 -12.21
CA SER A 182 12.72 -19.65 -11.80
C SER A 182 13.23 -18.24 -12.09
N GLN A 183 13.94 -17.70 -11.12
CA GLN A 183 14.63 -16.40 -11.21
C GLN A 183 15.99 -16.50 -10.58
N THR A 184 16.96 -15.84 -11.20
CA THR A 184 18.34 -15.75 -10.73
C THR A 184 18.70 -14.30 -10.42
N ARG A 185 19.19 -14.05 -9.20
CA ARG A 185 19.76 -12.76 -8.80
C ARG A 185 21.28 -12.87 -8.73
N ARG A 186 21.99 -11.91 -9.34
CA ARG A 186 23.43 -11.69 -9.16
C ARG A 186 23.66 -10.28 -8.68
N LEU A 187 24.48 -10.12 -7.64
CA LEU A 187 24.80 -8.80 -7.11
C LEU A 187 25.98 -8.19 -7.87
N ILE A 188 26.15 -6.88 -7.77
CA ILE A 188 27.37 -6.21 -8.22
C ILE A 188 28.57 -6.69 -7.40
N GLN A 189 29.75 -6.74 -8.01
CA GLN A 189 30.97 -7.24 -7.38
C GLN A 189 31.34 -6.44 -6.12
N HIS A 190 31.11 -5.12 -6.15
CA HIS A 190 31.48 -4.19 -5.08
C HIS A 190 30.28 -3.72 -4.25
N ALA A 191 29.26 -4.58 -4.04
CA ALA A 191 28.08 -4.24 -3.22
C ALA A 191 28.42 -3.89 -1.75
N GLU A 192 29.65 -4.14 -1.31
CA GLU A 192 30.14 -3.78 0.02
C GLU A 192 30.78 -2.41 0.10
N ASP A 193 31.01 -1.76 -1.01
CA ASP A 193 31.59 -0.42 -1.09
C ASP A 193 30.48 0.64 -1.15
N ALA A 194 30.40 1.44 -0.09
CA ALA A 194 29.41 2.51 0.00
C ALA A 194 29.55 3.59 -1.07
N GLU A 195 30.72 3.75 -1.69
CA GLU A 195 30.97 4.77 -2.69
C GLU A 195 30.89 4.21 -4.13
N TYR A 196 30.79 2.89 -4.28
CA TYR A 196 30.68 2.28 -5.62
C TYR A 196 29.32 2.59 -6.26
N GLU A 197 29.36 3.03 -7.51
CA GLU A 197 28.19 3.35 -8.32
C GLU A 197 28.30 2.64 -9.67
N VAL A 198 27.31 1.80 -9.98
CA VAL A 198 27.26 1.01 -11.20
C VAL A 198 27.03 1.89 -12.42
N ASP A 199 27.61 1.47 -13.56
CA ASP A 199 27.33 2.02 -14.89
C ASP A 199 27.23 0.89 -15.91
N TRP A 200 26.02 0.61 -16.40
CA TRP A 200 25.72 -0.47 -17.35
C TRP A 200 25.95 -0.07 -18.81
N GLN A 201 26.63 1.03 -19.09
CA GLN A 201 26.89 1.52 -20.45
C GLN A 201 27.91 0.68 -21.21
N THR A 202 28.75 -0.08 -20.50
CA THR A 202 29.87 -0.82 -21.09
C THR A 202 29.46 -2.21 -21.58
N ASP A 203 30.17 -2.75 -22.58
CA ASP A 203 30.01 -4.14 -23.04
C ASP A 203 30.51 -5.17 -21.99
N GLU A 204 31.18 -4.71 -20.95
CA GLU A 204 31.77 -5.49 -19.85
C GLU A 204 30.83 -5.63 -18.64
N ARG A 205 29.51 -5.75 -18.88
CA ARG A 205 28.51 -5.88 -17.77
C ARG A 205 28.77 -7.08 -16.90
N GLU A 206 29.20 -8.18 -17.47
CA GLU A 206 29.54 -9.42 -16.75
C GLU A 206 30.64 -9.23 -15.71
N GLU A 207 31.62 -8.36 -15.97
CA GLU A 207 32.75 -8.09 -15.09
C GLU A 207 32.34 -7.28 -13.83
N GLN A 208 31.22 -6.56 -13.94
CA GLN A 208 30.66 -5.81 -12.79
C GLN A 208 29.86 -6.71 -11.85
N LEU A 209 29.54 -7.94 -12.26
CA LEU A 209 28.70 -8.85 -11.49
C LEU A 209 29.54 -9.83 -10.66
N ALA A 210 29.11 -10.08 -9.45
CA ALA A 210 29.69 -11.13 -8.62
C ALA A 210 29.45 -12.52 -9.23
N VAL A 211 30.38 -13.44 -8.98
CA VAL A 211 30.27 -14.84 -9.45
C VAL A 211 29.11 -15.57 -8.78
N SER A 212 28.78 -15.21 -7.54
CA SER A 212 27.71 -15.84 -6.78
C SER A 212 26.35 -15.59 -7.41
N GLN A 213 25.57 -16.66 -7.60
CA GLN A 213 24.22 -16.63 -8.14
C GLN A 213 23.21 -17.08 -7.06
N PHE A 214 22.11 -16.37 -6.97
CA PHE A 214 21.01 -16.65 -6.05
C PHE A 214 19.78 -17.06 -6.86
N VAL A 215 19.58 -18.37 -7.01
CA VAL A 215 18.48 -18.93 -7.78
C VAL A 215 17.32 -19.26 -6.85
N SER A 216 16.12 -18.85 -7.22
CA SER A 216 14.87 -19.20 -6.53
C SER A 216 13.89 -19.88 -7.47
N TYR A 217 13.13 -20.86 -6.93
CA TYR A 217 12.14 -21.60 -7.70
C TYR A 217 10.77 -21.48 -7.07
N CYS A 218 9.72 -21.49 -7.93
CA CYS A 218 8.33 -21.43 -7.50
C CYS A 218 7.49 -22.43 -8.29
N ILE A 219 6.73 -23.26 -7.59
CA ILE A 219 5.72 -24.13 -8.17
C ILE A 219 4.36 -23.57 -7.79
N THR A 220 3.52 -23.33 -8.79
CA THR A 220 2.16 -22.81 -8.60
C THR A 220 1.13 -23.83 -9.06
N ASP A 221 -0.08 -23.73 -8.52
CA ASP A 221 -1.23 -24.45 -9.06
C ASP A 221 -1.77 -23.81 -10.37
N ALA A 222 -2.82 -24.39 -10.93
CA ALA A 222 -3.46 -23.88 -12.15
C ALA A 222 -4.12 -22.50 -11.98
N THR A 223 -4.32 -22.04 -10.76
CA THR A 223 -4.85 -20.73 -10.44
C THR A 223 -3.73 -19.69 -10.21
N GLY A 224 -2.45 -20.14 -10.12
CA GLY A 224 -1.25 -19.37 -9.86
C GLY A 224 -0.93 -19.21 -8.37
N ALA A 225 -1.60 -19.93 -7.45
CA ALA A 225 -1.24 -19.96 -6.03
C ALA A 225 0.07 -20.71 -5.84
N ASN A 226 0.96 -20.16 -4.99
CA ASN A 226 2.25 -20.76 -4.70
C ASN A 226 2.05 -22.02 -3.85
N LEU A 227 2.40 -23.17 -4.39
CA LEU A 227 2.36 -24.44 -3.65
C LEU A 227 3.71 -24.72 -2.97
N VAL A 228 4.79 -24.48 -3.69
CA VAL A 228 6.16 -24.66 -3.19
C VAL A 228 7.01 -23.49 -3.68
N THR A 229 7.76 -22.87 -2.77
CA THR A 229 8.84 -21.95 -3.15
C THR A 229 10.15 -22.50 -2.55
N GLU A 230 11.20 -22.47 -3.34
CA GLU A 230 12.53 -22.91 -2.92
C GLU A 230 13.50 -21.74 -3.00
N ASP A 231 14.20 -21.46 -1.92
CA ASP A 231 15.20 -20.41 -1.87
C ASP A 231 16.56 -20.90 -2.44
N THR A 232 17.51 -19.99 -2.61
CA THR A 232 18.83 -20.29 -3.18
C THR A 232 19.67 -21.28 -2.35
N LYS A 233 19.32 -21.50 -1.10
CA LYS A 233 20.00 -22.48 -0.22
C LYS A 233 19.31 -23.86 -0.25
N GLY A 234 18.20 -23.99 -0.98
CA GLY A 234 17.43 -25.22 -1.15
C GLY A 234 16.42 -25.46 -0.02
N ASN A 235 16.05 -24.42 0.73
CA ASN A 235 14.97 -24.53 1.70
C ASN A 235 13.63 -24.40 0.99
N GLN A 236 12.69 -25.31 1.25
CA GLN A 236 11.39 -25.38 0.60
C GLN A 236 10.28 -24.93 1.55
N HIS A 237 9.53 -23.94 1.11
CA HIS A 237 8.32 -23.45 1.73
C HIS A 237 7.11 -24.06 1.02
N ARG A 238 6.26 -24.78 1.73
CA ARG A 238 5.09 -25.47 1.18
C ARG A 238 3.82 -24.90 1.76
N GLN A 239 2.86 -24.64 0.89
CA GLN A 239 1.58 -24.03 1.22
C GLN A 239 0.44 -24.89 0.70
N SER A 240 -0.63 -25.00 1.47
CA SER A 240 -1.90 -25.54 0.97
C SER A 240 -3.03 -24.55 1.24
N TYR A 241 -4.05 -24.63 0.43
CA TYR A 241 -5.18 -23.73 0.46
C TYR A 241 -6.48 -24.50 0.66
N ASP A 242 -7.48 -23.86 1.22
CA ASP A 242 -8.83 -24.38 1.30
C ASP A 242 -9.57 -24.18 -0.04
N ILE A 243 -10.82 -24.59 -0.08
CA ILE A 243 -11.67 -24.49 -1.30
C ILE A 243 -11.98 -23.04 -1.69
N ALA A 244 -11.85 -22.09 -0.77
CA ALA A 244 -12.02 -20.65 -1.02
C ALA A 244 -10.70 -19.97 -1.47
N GLY A 245 -9.60 -20.73 -1.57
CA GLY A 245 -8.28 -20.21 -1.93
C GLY A 245 -7.53 -19.56 -0.78
N GLN A 246 -7.99 -19.72 0.47
CA GLN A 246 -7.33 -19.16 1.65
C GLN A 246 -6.25 -20.11 2.17
N LEU A 247 -5.15 -19.55 2.69
CA LEU A 247 -4.03 -20.34 3.22
C LEU A 247 -4.49 -21.22 4.37
N LYS A 248 -4.42 -22.54 4.20
CA LYS A 248 -4.86 -23.52 5.20
C LYS A 248 -3.70 -24.06 6.03
N THR A 249 -2.60 -24.42 5.40
CA THR A 249 -1.43 -24.96 6.07
C THR A 249 -0.14 -24.38 5.51
N TYR A 250 0.89 -24.35 6.33
CA TYR A 250 2.22 -23.94 5.94
C TYR A 250 3.28 -24.84 6.57
N SER A 251 4.20 -25.38 5.77
CA SER A 251 5.34 -26.14 6.25
C SER A 251 6.65 -25.64 5.64
N LEU A 252 7.75 -25.89 6.35
CA LEU A 252 9.10 -25.56 5.93
C LEU A 252 9.97 -26.82 5.99
N LYS A 253 10.67 -27.08 4.89
CA LYS A 253 11.71 -28.10 4.80
C LYS A 253 13.06 -27.44 4.57
N ILE A 254 13.87 -27.36 5.61
CA ILE A 254 15.26 -26.92 5.51
C ILE A 254 16.04 -27.96 4.74
N LYS A 255 17.00 -27.55 3.91
CA LYS A 255 17.83 -28.46 3.14
C LYS A 255 18.44 -29.52 4.04
N ASN A 256 18.32 -30.79 3.65
CA ASN A 256 18.80 -31.96 4.39
C ASN A 256 18.18 -32.16 5.78
N ALA A 257 17.09 -31.50 6.12
CA ALA A 257 16.34 -31.69 7.34
C ALA A 257 14.93 -32.25 7.09
N LEU A 258 14.27 -32.69 8.13
CA LEU A 258 12.87 -33.11 8.07
C LEU A 258 11.96 -31.88 7.89
N GLU A 259 10.89 -32.07 7.14
CA GLU A 259 9.83 -31.09 7.00
C GLU A 259 9.15 -30.83 8.34
N ARG A 260 8.89 -29.56 8.65
CA ARG A 260 8.23 -29.13 9.88
C ARG A 260 7.08 -28.18 9.57
N TRP A 261 5.99 -28.34 10.33
CA TRP A 261 4.88 -27.39 10.27
C TRP A 261 5.28 -26.05 10.86
N VAL A 262 4.89 -24.99 10.19
CA VAL A 262 4.89 -23.61 10.68
C VAL A 262 3.50 -23.24 11.18
N ALA A 263 2.48 -23.54 10.35
CA ALA A 263 1.07 -23.51 10.71
C ALA A 263 0.42 -24.82 10.25
N LYS A 264 -0.15 -25.55 11.21
CA LYS A 264 -0.78 -26.85 10.93
C LYS A 264 -2.19 -26.68 10.40
N GLU A 265 -2.91 -25.70 10.92
CA GLU A 265 -4.25 -25.38 10.48
C GLU A 265 -4.55 -23.90 10.70
N ILE A 266 -5.18 -23.27 9.71
CA ILE A 266 -5.73 -21.93 9.78
C ILE A 266 -7.20 -21.99 9.39
N GLN A 267 -8.07 -21.43 10.23
CA GLN A 267 -9.51 -21.43 10.02
C GLN A 267 -10.02 -20.00 9.83
N TYR A 268 -11.06 -19.87 9.01
CA TYR A 268 -11.64 -18.60 8.65
C TYR A 268 -13.15 -18.60 8.87
N SER A 269 -13.70 -17.43 9.13
CA SER A 269 -15.14 -17.19 9.15
C SER A 269 -15.70 -17.22 7.71
N PRO A 270 -17.01 -17.31 7.53
CA PRO A 270 -17.65 -17.17 6.21
C PRO A 270 -17.36 -15.83 5.51
N SER A 271 -16.98 -14.80 6.26
CA SER A 271 -16.56 -13.49 5.74
C SER A 271 -15.05 -13.38 5.44
N GLY A 272 -14.31 -14.50 5.51
CA GLY A 272 -12.88 -14.55 5.21
C GLY A 272 -11.95 -14.07 6.33
N LEU A 273 -12.48 -13.83 7.54
CA LEU A 273 -11.66 -13.41 8.69
C LEU A 273 -11.02 -14.61 9.36
N LYS A 274 -9.74 -14.54 9.67
CA LYS A 274 -9.02 -15.59 10.40
C LYS A 274 -9.59 -15.72 11.81
N THR A 275 -10.15 -16.89 12.13
CA THR A 275 -10.78 -17.16 13.44
C THR A 275 -9.90 -18.00 14.35
N SER A 276 -9.09 -18.87 13.80
CA SER A 276 -8.18 -19.73 14.56
C SER A 276 -6.93 -20.08 13.76
N GLU A 277 -5.85 -20.31 14.47
CA GLU A 277 -4.57 -20.74 13.88
C GLU A 277 -3.86 -21.66 14.86
N GLU A 278 -3.51 -22.87 14.41
CA GLU A 278 -2.64 -23.79 15.14
C GLU A 278 -1.23 -23.73 14.55
N LEU A 279 -0.27 -23.25 15.35
CA LEU A 279 1.13 -23.15 14.96
C LEU A 279 1.84 -24.51 15.02
N GLY A 280 2.99 -24.63 14.35
CA GLY A 280 3.79 -25.85 14.31
C GLY A 280 4.28 -26.34 15.68
N ASN A 281 4.50 -25.42 16.62
CA ASN A 281 4.86 -25.70 18.01
C ASN A 281 3.65 -26.04 18.92
N GLY A 282 2.47 -26.25 18.36
CA GLY A 282 1.27 -26.63 19.12
C GLY A 282 0.56 -25.47 19.84
N ILE A 283 0.97 -24.23 19.62
CA ILE A 283 0.29 -23.05 20.15
C ILE A 283 -0.95 -22.75 19.29
N VAL A 284 -2.06 -22.39 19.95
CA VAL A 284 -3.30 -22.02 19.28
C VAL A 284 -3.62 -20.56 19.55
N ALA A 285 -3.84 -19.82 18.48
CA ALA A 285 -4.32 -18.44 18.53
C ALA A 285 -5.76 -18.37 18.03
N ASN A 286 -6.65 -17.74 18.79
CA ASN A 286 -8.05 -17.52 18.44
C ASN A 286 -8.33 -16.01 18.32
N TYR A 287 -9.12 -15.65 17.32
CA TYR A 287 -9.45 -14.27 16.96
C TYR A 287 -10.95 -14.07 17.05
N GLU A 288 -11.37 -13.11 17.84
CA GLU A 288 -12.79 -12.76 18.01
C GLU A 288 -13.06 -11.39 17.40
N TYR A 289 -14.13 -11.28 16.64
CA TYR A 289 -14.54 -10.07 15.95
C TYR A 289 -15.91 -9.62 16.40
N GLU A 290 -16.11 -8.31 16.49
CA GLU A 290 -17.41 -7.74 16.73
C GLU A 290 -18.32 -8.00 15.51
N ALA A 291 -19.53 -8.53 15.76
CA ALA A 291 -20.41 -8.98 14.69
C ALA A 291 -20.86 -7.85 13.74
N GLN A 292 -21.00 -6.61 14.25
CA GLN A 292 -21.54 -5.47 13.51
C GLN A 292 -20.44 -4.75 12.70
N THR A 293 -19.31 -4.47 13.33
CA THR A 293 -18.23 -3.67 12.74
C THR A 293 -17.16 -4.54 12.08
N GLN A 294 -17.11 -5.82 12.42
CA GLN A 294 -16.04 -6.76 12.06
C GLN A 294 -14.66 -6.33 12.58
N TYR A 295 -14.62 -5.46 13.60
CA TYR A 295 -13.36 -5.12 14.27
C TYR A 295 -12.87 -6.28 15.12
N LEU A 296 -11.55 -6.48 15.13
CA LEU A 296 -10.89 -7.47 15.97
C LEU A 296 -10.98 -7.01 17.43
N VAL A 297 -11.78 -7.68 18.26
CA VAL A 297 -11.96 -7.31 19.66
C VAL A 297 -11.12 -8.12 20.62
N ARG A 298 -10.68 -9.32 20.21
CA ARG A 298 -9.83 -10.16 21.06
C ARG A 298 -8.90 -11.05 20.25
N VAL A 299 -7.66 -11.20 20.73
CA VAL A 299 -6.69 -12.22 20.28
C VAL A 299 -6.27 -13.00 21.51
N LYS A 300 -6.62 -14.28 21.56
CA LYS A 300 -6.24 -15.19 22.63
C LYS A 300 -5.29 -16.26 22.14
N THR A 301 -4.05 -16.24 22.61
CA THR A 301 -3.01 -17.20 22.26
C THR A 301 -2.66 -18.03 23.48
N GLN A 302 -2.72 -19.36 23.33
CA GLN A 302 -2.52 -20.27 24.44
C GLN A 302 -1.81 -21.56 23.99
N ARG A 303 -1.09 -22.15 24.90
CA ARG A 303 -0.65 -23.53 24.84
C ARG A 303 -1.81 -24.37 25.37
N PRO A 304 -2.36 -25.32 24.59
CA PRO A 304 -3.51 -26.12 25.01
C PRO A 304 -3.15 -27.14 26.10
N THR A 305 -4.15 -27.76 26.71
CA THR A 305 -3.99 -28.70 27.83
C THR A 305 -3.29 -30.00 27.45
N ASP A 306 -3.43 -30.44 26.22
CA ASP A 306 -2.83 -31.65 25.64
C ASP A 306 -1.40 -31.43 25.11
N HIS A 307 -0.90 -30.20 25.19
CA HIS A 307 0.49 -29.91 24.85
C HIS A 307 1.47 -30.56 25.82
N LEU A 308 2.64 -31.00 25.34
CA LEU A 308 3.67 -31.67 26.13
C LEU A 308 4.08 -30.91 27.41
N LEU A 309 4.11 -29.56 27.34
CA LEU A 309 4.44 -28.70 28.47
C LEU A 309 3.20 -28.24 29.27
N GLY A 310 2.02 -28.79 28.98
CA GLY A 310 0.76 -28.43 29.60
C GLY A 310 0.23 -27.04 29.24
N PHE A 311 -0.90 -26.72 29.82
CA PHE A 311 -1.62 -25.46 29.56
C PHE A 311 -0.83 -24.21 29.98
N LYS A 312 -0.79 -23.20 29.11
CA LYS A 312 -0.31 -21.86 29.47
C LYS A 312 -1.03 -20.80 28.61
N LEU A 313 -1.64 -19.81 29.28
CA LEU A 313 -2.11 -18.63 28.60
C LEU A 313 -0.89 -17.75 28.30
N ILE A 314 -0.63 -17.50 27.00
CA ILE A 314 0.54 -16.75 26.53
C ILE A 314 0.20 -15.29 26.34
N GLN A 315 -0.93 -15.00 25.68
CA GLN A 315 -1.42 -13.67 25.39
C GLN A 315 -2.94 -13.67 25.33
N ASP A 316 -3.59 -12.61 25.83
CA ASP A 316 -5.03 -12.42 25.74
C ASP A 316 -5.33 -10.93 25.58
N LEU A 317 -5.17 -10.44 24.36
CA LEU A 317 -5.35 -9.03 24.02
C LEU A 317 -6.82 -8.70 23.78
N ILE A 318 -7.31 -7.71 24.49
CA ILE A 318 -8.65 -7.13 24.29
C ILE A 318 -8.49 -5.72 23.75
N TYR A 319 -9.16 -5.44 22.65
CA TYR A 319 -9.19 -4.14 21.99
C TYR A 319 -10.52 -3.45 22.23
N GLN A 320 -10.48 -2.16 22.52
CA GLN A 320 -11.66 -1.30 22.61
C GLN A 320 -11.50 -0.16 21.62
N TYR A 321 -12.59 0.18 20.97
CA TYR A 321 -12.64 1.21 19.94
C TYR A 321 -13.59 2.33 20.33
N ASP A 322 -13.33 3.52 19.81
CA ASP A 322 -14.31 4.59 19.81
C ASP A 322 -15.35 4.38 18.68
N PRO A 323 -16.43 5.18 18.62
CA PRO A 323 -17.47 5.04 17.59
C PRO A 323 -16.98 5.22 16.15
N VAL A 324 -15.80 5.82 15.91
CA VAL A 324 -15.21 6.01 14.59
C VAL A 324 -14.14 4.97 14.25
N GLY A 325 -13.84 4.05 15.19
CA GLY A 325 -12.94 2.92 14.99
C GLY A 325 -11.49 3.16 15.41
N ASN A 326 -11.18 4.25 16.14
CA ASN A 326 -9.85 4.39 16.72
C ASN A 326 -9.69 3.47 17.92
N VAL A 327 -8.52 2.86 18.07
CA VAL A 327 -8.20 2.02 19.23
C VAL A 327 -8.02 2.91 20.47
N VAL A 328 -8.88 2.79 21.47
CA VAL A 328 -8.81 3.60 22.70
C VAL A 328 -8.22 2.84 23.88
N CYS A 329 -8.25 1.51 23.86
CA CYS A 329 -7.65 0.70 24.90
C CYS A 329 -7.17 -0.64 24.34
N VAL A 330 -5.99 -1.07 24.78
CA VAL A 330 -5.47 -2.43 24.59
C VAL A 330 -5.15 -2.98 25.97
N ARG A 331 -5.70 -4.14 26.29
CA ARG A 331 -5.45 -4.82 27.58
C ARG A 331 -5.03 -6.26 27.32
N ASP A 332 -3.92 -6.68 27.91
CA ASP A 332 -3.51 -8.07 27.93
C ASP A 332 -3.94 -8.72 29.27
N GLN A 333 -4.91 -9.65 29.22
CA GLN A 333 -5.38 -10.37 30.39
C GLN A 333 -4.41 -11.48 30.84
N ALA A 334 -3.48 -11.93 29.97
CA ALA A 334 -2.41 -12.85 30.35
C ALA A 334 -1.28 -12.13 31.08
N GLY A 335 -1.18 -10.81 30.88
CA GLY A 335 -0.17 -9.97 31.49
C GLY A 335 -0.36 -9.85 33.02
N GLN A 336 0.67 -10.21 33.77
CA GLN A 336 0.60 -10.15 35.23
C GLN A 336 0.49 -8.68 35.72
N THR A 337 -0.44 -8.44 36.61
CA THR A 337 -0.47 -7.21 37.40
C THR A 337 0.70 -7.20 38.38
N ARG A 338 1.47 -6.12 38.39
CA ARG A 338 2.62 -5.93 39.27
C ARG A 338 2.42 -4.71 40.18
N PHE A 339 3.18 -4.64 41.21
CA PHE A 339 3.17 -3.50 42.14
C PHE A 339 4.60 -2.94 42.21
N TRP A 340 4.74 -1.66 41.99
CA TRP A 340 6.00 -0.93 42.09
C TRP A 340 5.80 0.35 42.88
N HIS A 341 6.56 0.54 43.97
CA HIS A 341 6.43 1.68 44.85
C HIS A 341 4.95 1.99 45.25
N ASN A 342 4.23 0.94 45.66
CA ASN A 342 2.79 0.98 46.04
C ASN A 342 1.84 1.38 44.88
N GLN A 343 2.30 1.39 43.64
CA GLN A 343 1.46 1.61 42.47
C GLN A 343 1.14 0.27 41.79
N LYS A 344 -0.15 0.08 41.48
CA LYS A 344 -0.62 -1.04 40.65
C LYS A 344 -0.28 -0.78 39.20
N VAL A 345 0.44 -1.71 38.58
CA VAL A 345 0.84 -1.67 37.18
C VAL A 345 0.20 -2.83 36.42
N GLU A 346 -0.79 -2.54 35.62
CA GLU A 346 -1.52 -3.48 34.77
C GLU A 346 -0.94 -3.50 33.35
N ALA A 347 -1.11 -4.63 32.65
CA ALA A 347 -0.81 -4.74 31.23
C ALA A 347 -1.94 -4.10 30.39
N ARG A 348 -2.03 -2.79 30.45
CA ARG A 348 -3.07 -1.98 29.84
C ARG A 348 -2.47 -0.71 29.24
N GLN A 349 -2.86 -0.42 28.00
CA GLN A 349 -2.54 0.83 27.32
C GLN A 349 -3.84 1.58 27.01
N GLU A 350 -3.87 2.88 27.20
CA GLU A 350 -5.02 3.73 26.92
C GLU A 350 -4.60 4.90 26.05
N PHE A 351 -5.48 5.31 25.13
CA PHE A 351 -5.21 6.29 24.12
C PHE A 351 -6.34 7.30 24.00
N GLN A 352 -5.99 8.57 23.75
CA GLN A 352 -6.96 9.64 23.49
C GLN A 352 -6.58 10.36 22.20
N TYR A 353 -7.60 10.81 21.50
CA TYR A 353 -7.46 11.45 20.19
C TYR A 353 -8.16 12.81 20.20
N ASP A 354 -7.68 13.73 19.36
CA ASP A 354 -8.39 14.97 19.05
C ASP A 354 -9.51 14.75 18.01
N SER A 355 -10.22 15.81 17.66
CA SER A 355 -11.31 15.75 16.68
C SER A 355 -10.86 15.48 15.25
N LEU A 356 -9.55 15.55 14.95
CA LEU A 356 -8.94 15.16 13.68
C LEU A 356 -8.34 13.73 13.74
N TYR A 357 -8.66 13.00 14.81
CA TYR A 357 -8.21 11.63 15.09
C TYR A 357 -6.71 11.47 15.29
N GLN A 358 -5.99 12.55 15.63
CA GLN A 358 -4.57 12.50 15.99
C GLN A 358 -4.43 12.06 17.45
N LEU A 359 -3.43 11.23 17.75
CA LEU A 359 -3.15 10.74 19.08
C LEU A 359 -2.59 11.88 19.96
N VAL A 360 -3.32 12.31 20.98
CA VAL A 360 -2.90 13.40 21.88
C VAL A 360 -2.38 12.89 23.23
N SER A 361 -2.82 11.72 23.70
CA SER A 361 -2.27 11.12 24.91
C SER A 361 -2.25 9.61 24.87
N ALA A 362 -1.29 9.04 25.58
CA ALA A 362 -1.15 7.60 25.77
C ALA A 362 -0.66 7.29 27.18
N SER A 363 -1.16 6.20 27.77
CA SER A 363 -0.63 5.62 28.98
C SER A 363 -0.38 4.11 28.83
N GLY A 364 0.52 3.57 29.62
CA GLY A 364 0.88 2.17 29.60
C GLY A 364 1.90 1.86 30.67
N ARG A 365 2.64 0.74 30.49
CA ARG A 365 3.72 0.35 31.36
C ARG A 365 5.08 0.44 30.66
N GLU A 366 6.12 0.66 31.46
CA GLU A 366 7.50 0.72 31.02
C GLU A 366 8.43 0.14 32.08
N MET A 367 9.68 -0.12 31.70
CA MET A 367 10.72 -0.54 32.66
C MET A 367 11.14 0.67 33.52
N ALA A 368 11.15 0.49 34.85
CA ALA A 368 11.47 1.57 35.80
C ALA A 368 12.92 2.05 35.73
N ASN A 369 13.84 1.22 35.25
CA ASN A 369 15.26 1.50 35.09
C ASN A 369 15.65 1.88 33.65
N GLN A 370 14.66 2.17 32.79
CA GLN A 370 14.95 2.56 31.42
C GLN A 370 15.60 3.95 31.39
N VAL A 371 16.82 4.01 30.87
CA VAL A 371 17.51 5.27 30.63
C VAL A 371 16.77 5.99 29.50
N TYR A 372 16.65 7.31 29.64
CA TYR A 372 16.15 8.26 28.65
C TYR A 372 16.34 7.75 27.23
N GLN A 373 15.29 7.77 26.41
CA GLN A 373 15.39 7.44 24.98
C GLN A 373 16.26 8.50 24.28
N SER A 374 17.56 8.39 24.44
CA SER A 374 18.48 8.90 23.45
C SER A 374 18.36 8.03 22.20
N SER A 375 18.67 8.59 21.08
CA SER A 375 18.72 8.03 19.75
C SER A 375 19.45 6.70 19.55
N ALA A 376 20.13 6.19 20.54
CA ALA A 376 20.69 4.84 20.48
C ALA A 376 19.65 3.83 20.98
N PRO A 377 19.42 2.71 20.27
CA PRO A 377 18.61 1.64 20.79
C PRO A 377 19.26 1.17 22.10
N SER A 378 18.62 1.54 23.21
CA SER A 378 19.06 1.09 24.52
C SER A 378 18.83 -0.41 24.56
N ARG A 379 19.88 -1.20 24.42
CA ARG A 379 19.86 -2.65 24.64
C ARG A 379 19.82 -2.94 26.13
N CYS A 380 18.91 -2.29 26.88
CA CYS A 380 18.61 -2.67 28.24
C CYS A 380 17.80 -3.95 28.22
N ILE A 381 18.46 -5.09 28.16
CA ILE A 381 17.87 -6.37 28.42
C ILE A 381 17.79 -6.49 29.94
N SER A 382 16.59 -6.40 30.50
CA SER A 382 16.35 -6.67 31.91
C SER A 382 15.63 -7.99 32.04
N PHE A 383 16.16 -8.84 32.94
CA PHE A 383 15.51 -10.12 33.29
C PHE A 383 14.60 -9.96 34.51
N ASP A 384 14.51 -8.78 35.10
CA ASP A 384 13.73 -8.52 36.30
C ASP A 384 12.36 -7.96 35.97
N ASN A 385 11.34 -8.82 36.02
CA ASN A 385 9.93 -8.48 35.86
C ASN A 385 9.37 -7.58 36.97
N ALA A 386 10.09 -7.35 38.07
CA ALA A 386 9.62 -6.56 39.20
C ALA A 386 9.69 -5.04 39.00
N THR A 387 10.36 -4.61 37.91
CA THR A 387 10.70 -3.20 37.69
C THR A 387 9.73 -2.44 36.77
N TYR A 388 8.48 -2.90 36.62
CA TYR A 388 7.48 -2.16 35.80
C TYR A 388 6.92 -0.96 36.55
N THR A 389 6.79 0.16 35.80
CA THR A 389 6.13 1.38 36.24
C THR A 389 5.13 1.87 35.19
N ARG A 390 4.21 2.76 35.57
CA ARG A 390 3.29 3.40 34.62
C ARG A 390 3.93 4.63 34.02
N TYR A 391 3.71 4.80 32.71
CA TYR A 391 4.03 6.03 32.01
C TYR A 391 2.77 6.76 31.54
N PHE A 392 2.92 8.05 31.32
CA PHE A 392 1.97 8.91 30.61
C PHE A 392 2.75 9.74 29.58
N ARG A 393 2.29 9.72 28.34
CA ARG A 393 2.83 10.54 27.26
C ARG A 393 1.75 11.44 26.68
N THR A 394 2.12 12.67 26.33
CA THR A 394 1.27 13.59 25.59
C THR A 394 1.99 14.06 24.33
N TYR A 395 1.22 14.31 23.28
CA TYR A 395 1.68 14.67 21.96
C TYR A 395 1.04 15.99 21.54
N CYS A 396 1.83 16.95 21.08
CA CYS A 396 1.35 18.25 20.61
C CYS A 396 1.66 18.40 19.13
N TYR A 397 0.70 18.91 18.39
CA TYR A 397 0.80 19.11 16.94
C TYR A 397 0.57 20.57 16.55
N ASP A 398 1.20 21.00 15.45
CA ASP A 398 0.90 22.28 14.82
C ASP A 398 -0.34 22.16 13.88
N ASN A 399 -0.69 23.26 13.22
CA ASN A 399 -1.87 23.34 12.34
C ASN A 399 -1.77 22.49 11.08
N SER A 400 -0.59 22.00 10.71
CA SER A 400 -0.36 21.06 9.60
C SER A 400 -0.18 19.61 10.06
N GLY A 401 -0.41 19.33 11.36
CA GLY A 401 -0.23 18.02 11.95
C GLY A 401 1.24 17.62 12.12
N ASN A 402 2.17 18.56 12.17
CA ASN A 402 3.54 18.26 12.57
C ASN A 402 3.60 18.03 14.07
N LEU A 403 4.19 16.92 14.51
CA LEU A 403 4.48 16.66 15.90
C LEU A 403 5.58 17.63 16.38
N THR A 404 5.25 18.47 17.37
CA THR A 404 6.15 19.54 17.87
C THR A 404 6.73 19.23 19.24
N LYS A 405 6.02 18.41 20.04
CA LYS A 405 6.45 18.05 21.38
C LYS A 405 5.90 16.68 21.79
N ILE A 406 6.77 15.90 22.41
CA ILE A 406 6.41 14.67 23.14
C ILE A 406 6.77 14.89 24.60
N SER A 407 5.78 14.89 25.50
CA SER A 407 6.02 14.96 26.94
C SER A 407 5.86 13.59 27.56
N HIS A 408 6.79 13.21 28.41
CA HIS A 408 6.80 11.94 29.11
C HIS A 408 6.81 12.15 30.63
N ARG A 409 6.03 11.34 31.34
CA ARG A 409 5.95 11.36 32.79
C ARG A 409 5.78 9.92 33.31
N SER A 410 6.61 9.54 34.28
CA SER A 410 6.48 8.31 35.07
C SER A 410 6.47 8.65 36.54
N PRO A 411 5.29 8.64 37.18
CA PRO A 411 5.12 9.13 38.57
C PRO A 411 5.92 8.34 39.62
N ALA A 412 6.04 7.02 39.46
CA ALA A 412 6.71 6.16 40.44
C ALA A 412 8.25 6.30 40.42
N THR A 413 8.84 6.61 39.27
CA THR A 413 10.30 6.85 39.13
C THR A 413 10.62 8.32 39.20
N ASN A 414 9.62 9.20 39.30
CA ASN A 414 9.76 10.65 39.21
C ASN A 414 10.42 11.14 37.91
N GLN A 415 10.45 10.29 36.87
CA GLN A 415 10.98 10.66 35.57
C GLN A 415 10.02 11.59 34.85
N ARG A 416 10.53 12.72 34.40
CA ARG A 416 9.81 13.69 33.60
C ARG A 416 10.74 14.33 32.58
N TYR A 417 10.40 14.19 31.30
CA TYR A 417 11.15 14.81 30.22
C TYR A 417 10.24 15.21 29.05
N SER A 418 10.74 16.04 28.20
CA SER A 418 10.05 16.38 26.95
C SER A 418 11.03 16.46 25.79
N THR A 419 10.65 15.84 24.69
CA THR A 419 11.34 15.94 23.40
C THR A 419 10.72 17.09 22.63
N GLN A 420 11.51 18.10 22.30
CA GLN A 420 11.10 19.24 21.49
C GLN A 420 11.51 19.00 20.03
N ILE A 421 10.61 19.26 19.10
CA ILE A 421 10.80 19.07 17.67
C ILE A 421 10.58 20.43 17.01
N ILE A 422 11.59 20.93 16.32
CA ILE A 422 11.51 22.20 15.62
C ILE A 422 11.13 21.97 14.18
N THR A 423 10.00 22.54 13.78
CA THR A 423 9.48 22.49 12.40
C THR A 423 9.85 23.77 11.66
N SER A 424 10.27 23.64 10.40
CA SER A 424 10.55 24.78 9.51
C SER A 424 9.36 25.73 9.39
N ASN A 425 9.65 27.00 9.24
CA ASN A 425 8.63 28.02 8.96
C ASN A 425 8.06 27.95 7.54
N GLN A 426 8.72 27.26 6.61
CA GLN A 426 8.39 27.24 5.18
C GLN A 426 7.95 25.87 4.67
N SER A 427 8.28 24.79 5.40
CA SER A 427 8.00 23.42 5.01
C SER A 427 7.51 22.59 6.21
N ASN A 428 7.17 21.33 5.99
CA ASN A 428 6.89 20.38 7.07
C ASN A 428 8.15 19.62 7.54
N ARG A 429 9.32 20.02 7.10
CA ARG A 429 10.60 19.48 7.59
C ARG A 429 10.77 19.80 9.06
N ALA A 430 11.22 18.85 9.85
CA ALA A 430 11.40 19.03 11.28
C ALA A 430 12.53 18.15 11.81
N VAL A 431 13.20 18.62 12.85
CA VAL A 431 14.31 17.93 13.51
C VAL A 431 14.23 18.14 15.03
N LEU A 432 15.02 17.37 15.78
CA LEU A 432 15.22 17.63 17.21
C LEU A 432 15.78 19.03 17.45
N ASN A 433 15.38 19.66 18.56
CA ASN A 433 15.88 20.98 18.96
C ASN A 433 17.40 21.03 19.17
N GLU A 434 18.05 19.88 19.35
CA GLU A 434 19.50 19.76 19.46
C GLU A 434 20.22 19.99 18.11
N LEU A 435 19.53 19.78 17.00
CA LEU A 435 20.09 19.91 15.65
C LEU A 435 19.88 21.30 15.03
N ALA A 436 18.82 21.99 15.42
CA ALA A 436 18.53 23.34 14.92
C ALA A 436 18.14 24.26 16.05
N SER A 437 18.76 25.43 16.11
CA SER A 437 18.50 26.47 17.13
C SER A 437 17.24 27.28 16.85
N SER A 438 16.74 27.26 15.59
CA SER A 438 15.52 27.96 15.18
C SER A 438 14.87 27.31 13.98
N ALA A 439 13.59 27.66 13.74
CA ALA A 439 12.79 27.12 12.62
C ALA A 439 13.36 27.48 11.22
N GLU A 440 14.06 28.62 11.12
CA GLU A 440 14.68 29.10 9.87
C GLU A 440 15.85 28.24 9.42
N LYS A 441 16.53 27.57 10.37
CA LYS A 441 17.69 26.72 10.08
C LYS A 441 17.36 25.28 9.76
N VAL A 442 16.09 24.87 9.92
CA VAL A 442 15.69 23.48 9.74
C VAL A 442 15.88 23.02 8.29
N ASP A 443 15.49 23.85 7.31
CA ASP A 443 15.57 23.47 5.89
C ASP A 443 17.01 23.25 5.41
N GLU A 444 18.02 23.85 6.03
CA GLU A 444 19.44 23.65 5.73
C GLU A 444 19.91 22.22 6.04
N LEU A 445 19.25 21.55 6.98
CA LEU A 445 19.51 20.17 7.37
C LEU A 445 18.88 19.12 6.45
N PHE A 446 18.24 19.57 5.38
CA PHE A 446 17.63 18.69 4.37
C PHE A 446 18.23 18.94 2.99
N THR A 447 18.18 17.94 2.13
CA THR A 447 18.44 18.10 0.70
C THR A 447 17.31 18.90 0.06
N ALA A 448 17.49 19.38 -1.14
CA ALA A 448 16.43 20.07 -1.87
C ALA A 448 15.19 19.20 -2.08
N ALA A 449 15.38 17.88 -2.28
CA ALA A 449 14.29 16.90 -2.43
C ALA A 449 13.73 16.37 -1.10
N GLY A 450 14.12 16.95 0.05
CA GLY A 450 13.49 16.67 1.34
C GLY A 450 14.02 15.48 2.12
N GLN A 451 15.25 15.04 1.85
CA GLN A 451 15.92 14.02 2.65
C GLN A 451 16.75 14.70 3.75
N GLN A 452 16.66 14.20 4.98
CA GLN A 452 17.45 14.70 6.11
C GLN A 452 18.93 14.38 5.91
N LYS A 453 19.85 15.34 6.23
CA LYS A 453 21.31 15.20 6.08
C LYS A 453 22.01 14.77 7.36
N THR A 454 21.40 15.04 8.51
CA THR A 454 21.99 14.78 9.83
C THR A 454 20.94 14.13 10.70
N LEU A 455 21.21 12.91 11.19
CA LEU A 455 20.26 12.17 12.02
C LEU A 455 20.31 12.66 13.47
N LEU A 456 21.51 12.70 14.02
CA LEU A 456 21.85 13.20 15.34
C LEU A 456 23.18 13.96 15.26
N GLN A 457 23.57 14.65 16.32
CA GLN A 457 24.85 15.34 16.36
C GLN A 457 26.00 14.36 16.07
N GLY A 458 26.77 14.64 15.01
CA GLY A 458 27.87 13.79 14.55
C GLY A 458 27.46 12.55 13.72
N GLN A 459 26.19 12.40 13.38
CA GLN A 459 25.71 11.34 12.49
C GLN A 459 25.23 11.91 11.16
N HIS A 460 25.95 11.62 10.09
CA HIS A 460 25.67 12.14 8.75
C HIS A 460 25.00 11.09 7.88
N LEU A 461 24.02 11.56 7.09
CA LEU A 461 23.22 10.76 6.19
C LEU A 461 23.59 11.09 4.75
N ASN A 462 23.87 10.06 3.96
CA ASN A 462 24.08 10.17 2.53
C ASN A 462 22.94 9.46 1.78
N TRP A 463 22.57 10.00 0.63
CA TRP A 463 21.44 9.54 -0.16
C TRP A 463 21.86 9.17 -1.57
N THR A 464 21.20 8.15 -2.15
CA THR A 464 21.38 7.78 -3.55
C THR A 464 20.73 8.81 -4.47
N THR A 465 21.05 8.75 -5.76
CA THR A 465 20.35 9.52 -6.80
C THR A 465 18.86 9.19 -6.86
N HIS A 466 18.44 7.99 -6.46
CA HIS A 466 17.04 7.55 -6.35
C HIS A 466 16.36 8.00 -5.04
N GLN A 467 17.04 8.83 -4.23
CA GLN A 467 16.54 9.38 -2.96
C GLN A 467 16.39 8.34 -1.85
N GLU A 468 17.09 7.21 -1.94
CA GLU A 468 17.18 6.18 -0.92
C GLU A 468 18.34 6.49 0.05
N LEU A 469 18.21 6.06 1.30
CA LEU A 469 19.28 6.22 2.28
C LEU A 469 20.46 5.32 1.91
N ARG A 470 21.58 5.92 1.49
CA ARG A 470 22.79 5.19 1.07
C ARG A 470 23.64 4.77 2.25
N SER A 471 23.88 5.70 3.17
CA SER A 471 24.69 5.39 4.35
C SER A 471 24.42 6.33 5.51
N VAL A 472 24.71 5.82 6.72
CA VAL A 472 24.78 6.57 7.97
C VAL A 472 26.20 6.46 8.51
N LYS A 473 26.88 7.61 8.66
CA LYS A 473 28.26 7.68 9.16
C LYS A 473 28.28 8.36 10.52
N SER A 474 28.86 7.70 11.52
CA SER A 474 29.17 8.25 12.84
C SER A 474 30.68 8.13 13.11
N ALA A 475 31.14 8.64 14.26
CA ALA A 475 32.55 8.60 14.62
C ALA A 475 33.12 7.16 14.77
N ASP A 476 32.29 6.21 15.21
CA ASP A 476 32.68 4.84 15.54
C ASP A 476 32.06 3.78 14.62
N ALA A 477 31.14 4.16 13.72
CA ALA A 477 30.41 3.22 12.91
C ALA A 477 29.99 3.78 11.56
N ILE A 478 29.93 2.91 10.57
CA ILE A 478 29.31 3.16 9.25
C ILE A 478 28.33 2.04 8.99
N GLU A 479 27.14 2.43 8.57
CA GLU A 479 26.15 1.49 8.05
C GLU A 479 25.74 1.94 6.65
N HIS A 480 25.81 1.06 5.65
CA HIS A 480 25.40 1.39 4.29
C HIS A 480 24.50 0.33 3.68
N TYR A 481 23.76 0.75 2.64
CA TYR A 481 22.67 0.00 2.07
C TYR A 481 22.69 0.07 0.54
N CYS A 482 22.32 -1.05 -0.11
CA CYS A 482 22.04 -1.11 -1.55
C CYS A 482 20.61 -1.57 -1.76
N TYR A 483 19.98 -1.03 -2.80
CA TYR A 483 18.57 -1.26 -3.13
C TYR A 483 18.44 -1.76 -4.56
N ASP A 484 17.41 -2.59 -4.79
CA ASP A 484 17.03 -3.03 -6.12
C ASP A 484 16.11 -2.01 -6.83
N HIS A 485 15.73 -2.31 -8.07
CA HIS A 485 14.80 -1.49 -8.87
C HIS A 485 13.41 -1.29 -8.23
N GLN A 486 13.02 -2.12 -7.25
CA GLN A 486 11.77 -1.97 -6.49
C GLN A 486 11.97 -1.15 -5.22
N TYR A 487 13.16 -0.54 -5.06
CA TYR A 487 13.56 0.20 -3.86
C TYR A 487 13.60 -0.70 -2.60
N GLN A 488 13.75 -2.03 -2.78
CA GLN A 488 13.90 -2.94 -1.65
C GLN A 488 15.38 -3.09 -1.32
N ARG A 489 15.70 -3.00 -0.03
CA ARG A 489 17.05 -3.18 0.46
C ARG A 489 17.51 -4.61 0.20
N THR A 490 18.56 -4.76 -0.59
CA THR A 490 19.13 -6.06 -0.96
C THR A 490 20.42 -6.36 -0.21
N VAL A 491 21.21 -5.32 0.11
CA VAL A 491 22.45 -5.48 0.89
C VAL A 491 22.48 -4.45 2.00
N LYS A 492 22.91 -4.89 3.19
CA LYS A 492 23.28 -4.02 4.31
C LYS A 492 24.65 -4.41 4.81
N VAL A 493 25.52 -3.43 5.01
CA VAL A 493 26.83 -3.62 5.63
C VAL A 493 26.97 -2.67 6.81
N THR A 494 27.34 -3.22 7.93
CA THR A 494 27.59 -2.49 9.17
C THR A 494 29.03 -2.69 9.58
N GLU A 495 29.77 -1.60 9.72
CA GLU A 495 31.16 -1.60 10.23
C GLU A 495 31.22 -0.81 11.52
N ARG A 496 31.67 -1.46 12.59
CA ARG A 496 31.81 -0.82 13.89
C ARG A 496 32.99 -1.40 14.64
N SER A 497 33.90 -0.50 15.08
CA SER A 497 35.06 -0.87 15.92
C SER A 497 35.87 -2.07 15.34
N GLY A 498 36.04 -2.11 14.00
CA GLY A 498 36.78 -3.18 13.31
C GLY A 498 35.99 -4.46 13.07
N GLN A 499 34.73 -4.53 13.48
CA GLN A 499 33.82 -5.61 13.15
C GLN A 499 32.99 -5.25 11.95
N LYS A 500 32.87 -6.18 10.98
CA LYS A 500 32.06 -6.05 9.79
C LYS A 500 30.93 -7.09 9.80
N MET A 501 29.71 -6.63 9.57
CA MET A 501 28.55 -7.51 9.37
C MET A 501 27.90 -7.17 8.04
N LYS A 502 27.76 -8.19 7.19
CA LYS A 502 27.05 -8.11 5.90
C LYS A 502 25.76 -8.91 5.97
N VAL A 503 24.68 -8.33 5.48
CA VAL A 503 23.39 -9.00 5.31
C VAL A 503 22.96 -8.88 3.85
N ILE A 504 22.60 -10.00 3.23
CA ILE A 504 21.98 -10.05 1.90
C ILE A 504 20.53 -10.47 2.10
N TYR A 505 19.61 -9.68 1.60
CA TYR A 505 18.17 -9.92 1.67
C TYR A 505 17.70 -10.54 0.36
N LEU A 506 17.14 -11.75 0.46
CA LEU A 506 16.60 -12.54 -0.64
C LEU A 506 15.14 -12.93 -0.32
N PRO A 507 14.36 -13.38 -1.29
CA PRO A 507 13.00 -13.86 -1.03
C PRO A 507 13.00 -14.97 0.03
N ASN A 508 12.32 -14.70 1.17
CA ASN A 508 12.20 -15.60 2.33
C ASN A 508 13.53 -15.99 3.02
N LEU A 509 14.65 -15.33 2.71
CA LEU A 509 15.97 -15.68 3.22
C LEU A 509 16.83 -14.43 3.45
N GLU A 510 17.48 -14.35 4.62
CA GLU A 510 18.54 -13.39 4.88
C GLU A 510 19.86 -14.16 5.10
N LEU A 511 20.90 -13.78 4.38
CA LEU A 511 22.24 -14.32 4.56
C LEU A 511 23.06 -13.32 5.36
N ARG A 512 23.42 -13.68 6.59
CA ARG A 512 24.18 -12.81 7.51
C ARG A 512 25.58 -13.37 7.68
N ASN A 513 26.57 -12.52 7.47
CA ASN A 513 27.97 -12.83 7.66
C ASN A 513 28.60 -11.80 8.61
N ARG A 514 29.23 -12.27 9.68
CA ARG A 514 29.96 -11.44 10.64
C ARG A 514 31.43 -11.86 10.66
N ASN A 515 32.31 -11.02 10.09
CA ASN A 515 33.76 -11.22 10.00
C ASN A 515 34.20 -12.58 9.43
N ASP A 516 33.35 -13.26 8.67
CA ASP A 516 33.53 -14.65 8.24
C ASP A 516 33.59 -15.69 9.39
N ASP A 517 33.48 -15.27 10.65
CA ASP A 517 33.47 -16.14 11.83
C ASP A 517 32.09 -16.73 12.10
N GLU A 518 31.04 -15.95 11.80
CA GLU A 518 29.66 -16.39 11.94
C GLU A 518 28.91 -16.24 10.60
N ILE A 519 28.45 -17.35 10.05
CA ILE A 519 27.62 -17.41 8.84
C ILE A 519 26.25 -17.97 9.20
N LEU A 520 25.23 -17.14 9.10
CA LEU A 520 23.87 -17.42 9.52
C LEU A 520 22.90 -17.22 8.36
N GLN A 521 22.05 -18.22 8.12
CA GLN A 521 20.83 -18.09 7.31
C GLN A 521 19.67 -17.79 8.25
N VAL A 522 18.93 -16.71 7.98
CA VAL A 522 17.64 -16.44 8.61
C VAL A 522 16.56 -16.73 7.60
N ILE A 523 15.90 -17.88 7.74
CA ILE A 523 14.82 -18.30 6.85
C ILE A 523 13.52 -17.72 7.40
N THR A 524 12.81 -16.91 6.61
CA THR A 524 11.63 -16.17 7.07
C THR A 524 10.36 -16.62 6.38
N VAL A 525 9.23 -16.62 7.10
CA VAL A 525 7.89 -16.82 6.55
C VAL A 525 7.06 -15.58 6.79
N ASN A 526 6.73 -14.88 5.72
CA ASN A 526 5.99 -13.62 5.75
C ASN A 526 4.50 -13.77 5.32
N SER A 527 4.06 -15.00 5.03
CA SER A 527 2.71 -15.27 4.49
C SER A 527 1.62 -15.39 5.56
N LEU A 528 1.98 -15.46 6.84
CA LEU A 528 1.03 -15.61 7.94
C LEU A 528 0.60 -14.24 8.48
N ILE A 529 -0.70 -14.05 8.64
CA ILE A 529 -1.26 -12.83 9.21
C ILE A 529 -1.17 -12.93 10.73
N GLY A 530 -0.53 -11.95 11.38
CA GLY A 530 -0.44 -11.86 12.84
C GLY A 530 0.66 -12.73 13.49
N VAL A 531 1.33 -13.59 12.74
CA VAL A 531 2.48 -14.37 13.21
C VAL A 531 3.60 -14.27 12.19
N GLN A 532 4.77 -13.85 12.64
CA GLN A 532 5.99 -13.98 11.85
C GLN A 532 6.75 -15.20 12.33
N PHE A 533 7.31 -15.96 11.41
CA PHE A 533 8.12 -17.14 11.70
C PHE A 533 9.50 -16.98 11.08
N GLN A 534 10.53 -17.35 11.84
CA GLN A 534 11.90 -17.41 11.35
C GLN A 534 12.64 -18.61 11.88
N VAL A 535 13.62 -19.08 11.12
CA VAL A 535 14.56 -20.13 11.53
C VAL A 535 15.96 -19.58 11.45
N LEU A 536 16.72 -19.75 12.51
CA LEU A 536 18.14 -19.44 12.59
C LEU A 536 18.95 -20.71 12.27
N HIS A 537 19.57 -20.74 11.09
CA HIS A 537 20.41 -21.86 10.63
C HIS A 537 21.84 -21.38 10.45
N TRP A 538 22.74 -21.80 11.36
CA TRP A 538 24.16 -21.47 11.29
C TRP A 538 24.91 -22.48 10.41
N GLU A 539 25.61 -21.98 9.41
CA GLU A 539 26.58 -22.71 8.62
C GLU A 539 27.90 -22.84 9.41
N CYS A 540 28.33 -21.78 10.11
CA CYS A 540 29.44 -21.78 11.05
C CYS A 540 29.24 -20.71 12.14
N GLY A 541 30.06 -20.74 13.18
CA GLY A 541 30.10 -19.75 14.26
C GLY A 541 28.88 -19.78 15.19
N LYS A 542 28.14 -20.87 15.24
CA LYS A 542 26.96 -21.04 16.10
C LYS A 542 27.28 -20.77 17.57
N PRO A 543 26.53 -19.93 18.30
CA PRO A 543 26.73 -19.67 19.72
C PRO A 543 26.63 -20.94 20.56
N LYS A 544 27.43 -20.99 21.64
CA LYS A 544 27.38 -22.10 22.61
C LYS A 544 26.00 -22.15 23.28
N GLY A 545 25.46 -23.35 23.46
CA GLY A 545 24.18 -23.59 24.14
C GLY A 545 22.94 -23.30 23.27
N VAL A 546 23.07 -22.85 22.02
CA VAL A 546 21.97 -22.66 21.07
C VAL A 546 21.87 -23.88 20.16
N ALA A 547 20.66 -24.38 19.94
CA ALA A 547 20.42 -25.43 18.95
C ALA A 547 20.50 -24.82 17.52
N ASN A 548 21.04 -25.58 16.55
CA ASN A 548 20.92 -25.17 15.14
C ASN A 548 19.49 -25.39 14.66
N ASN A 549 19.04 -24.60 13.68
CA ASN A 549 17.65 -24.56 13.24
C ASN A 549 16.69 -24.09 14.35
N ALA A 550 17.12 -23.12 15.16
CA ALA A 550 16.28 -22.53 16.19
C ALA A 550 15.08 -21.83 15.55
N MET A 551 13.88 -22.26 15.91
CA MET A 551 12.62 -21.72 15.37
C MET A 551 12.06 -20.67 16.30
N HIS A 552 11.68 -19.54 15.74
CA HIS A 552 11.10 -18.41 16.43
C HIS A 552 9.72 -18.09 15.83
N TYR A 553 8.69 -18.08 16.67
CA TYR A 553 7.33 -17.68 16.34
C TYR A 553 7.06 -16.35 17.02
N SER A 554 6.94 -15.28 16.26
CA SER A 554 6.70 -13.94 16.77
C SER A 554 5.23 -13.56 16.62
N LEU A 555 4.56 -13.30 17.74
CA LEU A 555 3.16 -12.89 17.80
C LEU A 555 3.05 -11.37 17.64
N SER A 556 2.20 -10.93 16.72
CA SER A 556 2.02 -9.51 16.39
C SER A 556 0.73 -8.94 16.99
N SER A 557 0.76 -7.65 17.33
CA SER A 557 -0.44 -6.86 17.61
C SER A 557 -1.21 -6.52 16.32
N LEU A 558 -2.35 -5.83 16.48
CA LEU A 558 -3.18 -5.34 15.36
C LEU A 558 -2.38 -4.48 14.35
N THR A 559 -1.41 -3.70 14.81
CA THR A 559 -0.55 -2.83 13.99
C THR A 559 0.79 -3.47 13.61
N GLY A 560 0.91 -4.80 13.76
CA GLY A 560 2.10 -5.56 13.35
C GLY A 560 3.26 -5.51 14.33
N ASN A 561 3.11 -4.91 15.52
CA ASN A 561 4.18 -4.84 16.51
C ASN A 561 4.50 -6.23 17.06
N GLN A 562 5.79 -6.63 17.02
CA GLN A 562 6.26 -7.93 17.47
C GLN A 562 6.38 -7.95 18.99
N GLY A 563 5.32 -8.44 19.66
CA GLY A 563 5.23 -8.40 21.13
C GLY A 563 5.89 -9.59 21.82
N ILE A 564 5.63 -10.80 21.37
CA ILE A 564 6.08 -12.04 22.03
C ILE A 564 6.76 -12.93 21.02
N GLU A 565 7.94 -13.46 21.36
CA GLU A 565 8.59 -14.53 20.61
C GLU A 565 8.53 -15.84 21.40
N LEU A 566 8.23 -16.93 20.69
CA LEU A 566 8.16 -18.29 21.23
C LEU A 566 9.18 -19.17 20.53
N ASP A 567 9.72 -20.14 21.27
CA ASP A 567 10.57 -21.19 20.73
C ASP A 567 9.75 -22.33 20.08
N ASN A 568 10.48 -23.36 19.64
CA ASN A 568 9.88 -24.57 19.04
C ASN A 568 9.01 -25.37 20.00
N GLU A 569 9.22 -25.27 21.30
CA GLU A 569 8.44 -25.89 22.35
C GLU A 569 7.30 -25.01 22.89
N GLY A 570 7.15 -23.81 22.37
CA GLY A 570 6.13 -22.85 22.82
C GLY A 570 6.49 -22.15 24.13
N ASN A 571 7.78 -22.07 24.50
CA ASN A 571 8.25 -21.23 25.60
C ASN A 571 8.47 -19.81 25.11
N ILE A 572 8.31 -18.84 26.01
CA ILE A 572 8.54 -17.43 25.69
C ILE A 572 10.05 -17.16 25.69
N LEU A 573 10.57 -16.75 24.53
CA LEU A 573 11.96 -16.32 24.36
C LEU A 573 12.13 -14.84 24.71
N SER A 574 11.20 -14.00 24.27
CA SER A 574 11.21 -12.56 24.56
C SER A 574 9.81 -11.97 24.60
N GLN A 575 9.67 -10.88 25.36
CA GLN A 575 8.46 -10.06 25.42
C GLN A 575 8.87 -8.58 25.27
N GLU A 576 8.15 -7.84 24.41
CA GLU A 576 8.41 -6.46 24.14
C GLU A 576 7.10 -5.66 24.02
N GLU A 577 7.05 -4.48 24.65
CA GLU A 577 5.97 -3.52 24.48
C GLU A 577 6.55 -2.20 23.97
N TYR A 578 5.74 -1.47 23.21
CA TYR A 578 6.17 -0.26 22.54
C TYR A 578 5.37 0.95 23.00
N TYR A 579 6.02 2.10 22.98
CA TYR A 579 5.32 3.37 22.98
C TYR A 579 4.59 3.56 21.63
N PRO A 580 3.52 4.35 21.56
CA PRO A 580 2.71 4.49 20.35
C PRO A 580 3.49 4.77 19.06
N TYR A 581 4.54 5.58 19.14
CA TYR A 581 5.37 5.92 17.99
C TYR A 581 6.62 5.02 17.83
N GLY A 582 6.67 3.86 18.46
CA GLY A 582 7.62 2.79 18.12
C GLY A 582 8.87 2.66 18.98
N GLY A 583 9.07 3.54 19.99
CA GLY A 583 10.13 3.29 20.97
C GLY A 583 9.77 2.11 21.88
N THR A 584 10.75 1.30 22.29
CA THR A 584 10.55 0.18 23.21
C THR A 584 10.25 0.69 24.63
N ALA A 585 9.14 0.28 25.19
CA ALA A 585 8.70 0.60 26.55
C ALA A 585 9.16 -0.49 27.55
N THR A 586 9.02 -1.77 27.17
CA THR A 586 9.48 -2.91 27.96
C THR A 586 10.17 -3.91 27.05
N TRP A 587 11.23 -4.54 27.56
CA TRP A 587 11.86 -5.68 26.90
C TRP A 587 12.36 -6.69 27.93
N LEU A 588 11.87 -7.91 27.82
CA LEU A 588 12.28 -9.05 28.61
C LEU A 588 12.74 -10.16 27.69
N ALA A 589 13.83 -10.86 28.04
CA ALA A 589 14.31 -12.01 27.29
C ALA A 589 14.92 -13.02 28.26
N ASP A 590 14.56 -14.30 28.10
CA ASP A 590 15.09 -15.38 28.95
C ASP A 590 16.50 -15.80 28.52
N ASN A 591 16.84 -15.64 27.23
CA ASN A 591 18.15 -16.02 26.71
C ASN A 591 18.78 -14.82 25.99
N THR A 592 19.80 -14.23 26.60
CA THR A 592 20.53 -13.09 26.05
C THR A 592 21.21 -13.40 24.72
N SER A 593 21.67 -14.63 24.48
CA SER A 593 22.31 -14.99 23.22
C SER A 593 21.34 -15.02 22.05
N LEU A 594 20.09 -15.45 22.24
CA LEU A 594 19.06 -15.46 21.19
C LEU A 594 18.40 -14.09 21.00
N ALA A 595 18.23 -13.31 22.05
CA ALA A 595 17.64 -11.97 21.98
C ALA A 595 18.40 -11.03 21.03
N GLY A 596 19.72 -11.23 20.87
CA GLY A 596 20.54 -10.47 19.93
C GLY A 596 20.24 -10.73 18.45
N TYR A 597 19.51 -11.79 18.12
CA TYR A 597 19.10 -12.15 16.75
C TYR A 597 17.70 -11.64 16.39
N LYS A 598 16.94 -11.13 17.35
CA LYS A 598 15.69 -10.42 17.07
C LYS A 598 16.02 -9.10 16.40
N THR A 599 15.65 -8.94 15.15
CA THR A 599 15.87 -7.72 14.37
C THR A 599 14.57 -6.99 14.03
N ARG A 600 13.44 -7.69 14.04
CA ARG A 600 12.13 -7.11 13.73
C ARG A 600 11.37 -6.79 15.01
N HIS A 601 10.86 -5.57 15.09
CA HIS A 601 10.27 -4.98 16.28
C HIS A 601 8.93 -4.28 15.96
N TYR A 602 8.86 -2.98 16.14
CA TYR A 602 7.68 -2.16 15.89
C TYR A 602 7.22 -2.24 14.43
N GLY A 603 5.90 -2.47 14.21
CA GLY A 603 5.34 -2.61 12.88
C GLY A 603 5.91 -3.78 12.06
N ASN A 604 6.51 -4.78 12.70
CA ASN A 604 7.26 -5.87 12.05
C ASN A 604 8.43 -5.38 11.17
N LYS A 605 9.04 -4.24 11.53
CA LYS A 605 10.13 -3.64 10.77
C LYS A 605 11.47 -3.91 11.42
N GLU A 606 12.49 -4.00 10.56
CA GLU A 606 13.85 -4.15 11.04
C GLU A 606 14.32 -2.85 11.70
N LEU A 607 14.85 -2.98 12.91
CA LEU A 607 15.50 -1.92 13.64
C LEU A 607 17.00 -1.97 13.34
N ASP A 608 17.50 -0.97 12.64
CA ASP A 608 18.91 -0.87 12.30
C ASP A 608 19.74 -0.36 13.50
N MET A 609 21.07 -0.53 13.44
CA MET A 609 21.99 -0.07 14.48
C MET A 609 21.86 1.45 14.73
N THR A 610 21.43 2.20 13.74
CA THR A 610 21.17 3.64 13.80
C THR A 610 19.96 4.02 14.66
N GLY A 611 19.14 3.06 15.09
CA GLY A 611 17.86 3.27 15.75
C GLY A 611 16.70 3.58 14.80
N LEU A 612 16.94 3.58 13.50
CA LEU A 612 15.92 3.77 12.48
C LEU A 612 15.20 2.45 12.18
N TYR A 613 13.89 2.52 11.89
CA TYR A 613 13.14 1.41 11.34
C TYR A 613 13.11 1.48 9.81
N TYR A 614 13.47 0.38 9.16
CA TYR A 614 13.39 0.23 7.72
C TYR A 614 11.99 -0.24 7.28
N TYR A 615 11.27 0.60 6.54
CA TYR A 615 9.91 0.33 6.08
C TYR A 615 9.81 -0.06 4.58
N GLY A 616 10.92 -0.22 3.90
CA GLY A 616 11.00 -0.40 2.45
C GLY A 616 11.37 0.90 1.75
N ARG A 617 10.39 1.73 1.44
CA ARG A 617 10.64 3.00 0.71
C ARG A 617 11.19 4.12 1.57
N ARG A 618 10.98 4.10 2.88
CA ARG A 618 11.42 5.14 3.82
C ARG A 618 12.00 4.54 5.08
N TYR A 619 12.75 5.39 5.79
CA TYR A 619 13.23 5.13 7.15
C TYR A 619 12.44 5.97 8.15
N TYR A 620 12.12 5.36 9.27
CA TYR A 620 11.30 5.96 10.32
C TYR A 620 12.10 6.24 11.58
N GLN A 621 11.92 7.44 12.16
CA GLN A 621 12.54 7.89 13.40
C GLN A 621 11.55 7.77 14.56
N PRO A 622 11.63 6.72 15.41
CA PRO A 622 10.63 6.48 16.46
C PRO A 622 10.68 7.54 17.58
N TRP A 623 11.81 8.19 17.81
CA TRP A 623 11.96 9.18 18.88
C TRP A 623 11.30 10.53 18.60
N ILE A 624 11.03 10.85 17.34
CA ILE A 624 10.28 12.04 16.92
C ILE A 624 9.01 11.70 16.14
N GLY A 625 8.69 10.42 15.97
CA GLY A 625 7.46 9.98 15.32
C GLY A 625 7.32 10.37 13.86
N ARG A 626 8.41 10.43 13.08
CA ARG A 626 8.42 10.99 11.72
C ARG A 626 9.25 10.18 10.75
N TRP A 627 8.90 10.33 9.48
CA TRP A 627 9.72 9.85 8.38
C TRP A 627 10.98 10.69 8.19
N LEU A 628 12.08 10.04 7.75
CA LEU A 628 13.38 10.66 7.49
C LEU A 628 13.42 11.45 6.18
N SER A 629 12.52 11.11 5.26
CA SER A 629 12.39 11.72 3.93
C SER A 629 10.93 11.96 3.58
N ALA A 630 10.69 12.86 2.62
CA ALA A 630 9.37 13.16 2.10
C ALA A 630 8.72 11.91 1.49
N ASP A 631 7.38 11.82 1.52
CA ASP A 631 6.65 10.71 0.92
C ASP A 631 6.86 10.67 -0.60
N PRO A 632 7.39 9.58 -1.16
CA PRO A 632 7.58 9.46 -2.61
C PRO A 632 6.26 9.46 -3.39
N LEU A 633 5.11 9.20 -2.73
CA LEU A 633 3.77 9.36 -3.31
C LEU A 633 3.29 10.82 -3.35
N GLY A 634 4.07 11.76 -2.81
CA GLY A 634 3.65 13.15 -2.68
C GLY A 634 2.41 13.29 -1.79
N ALA A 635 1.48 14.16 -2.17
CA ALA A 635 0.30 14.50 -1.36
C ALA A 635 -0.80 13.41 -1.28
N ALA A 636 -0.49 12.14 -1.51
CA ALA A 636 -1.49 11.06 -1.48
C ALA A 636 -2.11 10.87 -0.08
N ASP A 637 -1.33 11.04 0.99
CA ASP A 637 -1.80 11.00 2.39
C ASP A 637 -1.98 12.40 3.02
N GLY A 638 -2.04 13.45 2.21
CA GLY A 638 -2.19 14.82 2.67
C GLY A 638 -0.97 15.69 2.38
N ASN A 639 -0.99 16.93 2.92
CA ASN A 639 0.00 17.95 2.56
C ASN A 639 1.30 17.85 3.36
N ASN A 640 1.33 17.06 4.43
CA ASN A 640 2.50 16.84 5.26
C ASN A 640 3.16 15.51 4.90
N LEU A 641 4.28 15.56 4.16
CA LEU A 641 4.94 14.38 3.60
C LEU A 641 5.79 13.58 4.61
N TYR A 642 5.89 14.04 5.86
CA TYR A 642 6.69 13.38 6.89
C TYR A 642 5.85 12.74 8.00
N ARG A 643 4.54 12.86 7.95
CA ARG A 643 3.62 12.39 8.97
C ARG A 643 3.49 10.87 8.95
N MET A 644 3.69 10.21 10.09
CA MET A 644 3.49 8.75 10.23
C MET A 644 2.02 8.44 10.51
N ALA A 645 1.43 7.52 9.70
CA ALA A 645 0.12 6.93 9.92
C ALA A 645 -0.96 7.96 10.36
N ARG A 646 -1.01 9.14 9.72
CA ARG A 646 -1.92 10.25 10.05
C ARG A 646 -1.88 10.73 11.50
N ASN A 647 -0.76 10.57 12.19
CA ASN A 647 -0.60 10.79 13.63
C ASN A 647 -1.48 9.88 14.51
N ASN A 648 -1.91 8.74 14.00
CA ASN A 648 -2.68 7.73 14.72
C ASN A 648 -2.08 6.34 14.54
N PRO A 649 -0.89 6.08 15.09
CA PRO A 649 -0.16 4.84 14.88
C PRO A 649 -0.75 3.64 15.62
N MET A 650 -1.78 3.84 16.46
CA MET A 650 -2.46 2.74 17.16
C MET A 650 -3.57 2.12 16.32
N THR A 651 -4.13 2.88 15.37
CA THR A 651 -5.21 2.44 14.49
C THR A 651 -4.71 2.16 13.08
N TYR A 652 -3.75 2.96 12.61
CA TYR A 652 -3.20 2.85 11.26
C TYR A 652 -1.74 2.40 11.32
N TYR A 653 -1.31 1.65 10.31
CA TYR A 653 0.10 1.36 10.10
C TYR A 653 0.45 1.52 8.62
N ASP A 654 1.70 1.78 8.35
CA ASP A 654 2.24 1.90 7.00
C ASP A 654 3.08 0.65 6.70
N GLU A 655 2.66 -0.14 5.71
CA GLU A 655 3.33 -1.41 5.42
C GLU A 655 4.68 -1.23 4.70
N GLN A 656 4.80 -0.18 3.88
CA GLN A 656 5.97 0.02 3.03
C GLN A 656 6.58 1.42 3.08
N GLY A 657 6.20 2.23 4.05
CA GLY A 657 6.60 3.63 4.07
C GLY A 657 5.90 4.47 2.99
N GLN A 658 4.68 4.13 2.61
CA GLN A 658 3.88 4.80 1.59
C GLN A 658 2.39 4.60 1.87
N TYR A 659 1.78 5.48 2.63
CA TYR A 659 0.36 5.43 2.99
C TYR A 659 -0.44 6.51 2.27
N PRO A 660 -1.72 6.28 1.90
CA PRO A 660 -2.54 5.06 1.96
C PRO A 660 -2.72 4.38 0.59
N LYS A 661 -2.97 3.08 0.60
CA LYS A 661 -3.60 2.38 -0.54
C LYS A 661 -5.08 2.78 -0.57
N ILE A 662 -5.63 3.09 -1.75
CA ILE A 662 -7.01 3.54 -1.90
C ILE A 662 -7.81 2.52 -2.70
N ALA A 663 -8.97 2.13 -2.18
CA ALA A 663 -9.96 1.36 -2.92
C ALA A 663 -11.21 2.22 -3.17
N HIS A 664 -11.69 2.21 -4.39
CA HIS A 664 -12.82 3.00 -4.85
C HIS A 664 -14.02 2.11 -5.16
N TYR A 665 -15.19 2.52 -4.70
CA TYR A 665 -16.49 1.93 -5.02
C TYR A 665 -17.42 3.05 -5.47
N ILE A 666 -18.41 2.73 -6.29
CA ILE A 666 -19.38 3.71 -6.83
C ILE A 666 -20.80 3.22 -6.59
N TRP A 667 -21.66 4.08 -6.05
CA TRP A 667 -23.09 3.83 -5.94
C TRP A 667 -23.89 5.07 -6.37
N LEU A 668 -24.60 4.95 -7.48
CA LEU A 668 -25.39 6.05 -8.07
C LEU A 668 -26.88 5.76 -8.01
N GLY A 669 -27.68 6.82 -7.94
CA GLY A 669 -29.14 6.79 -8.01
C GLY A 669 -29.83 6.79 -6.67
N HIS A 670 -31.15 6.64 -6.69
CA HIS A 670 -31.99 6.85 -5.52
C HIS A 670 -32.22 5.58 -4.66
N LYS A 671 -31.70 4.43 -5.08
CA LYS A 671 -31.84 3.20 -4.31
C LYS A 671 -30.87 3.15 -3.15
N GLU A 672 -31.25 2.43 -2.10
CA GLU A 672 -30.34 2.11 -1.01
C GLU A 672 -29.26 1.15 -1.48
N LEU A 673 -28.07 1.26 -0.91
CA LEU A 673 -26.97 0.32 -1.13
C LEU A 673 -27.39 -1.04 -0.53
N PRO A 674 -27.34 -2.16 -1.29
CA PRO A 674 -27.71 -3.48 -0.80
C PRO A 674 -26.87 -3.89 0.41
N ALA A 675 -27.49 -4.62 1.36
CA ALA A 675 -26.79 -5.09 2.56
C ALA A 675 -25.54 -5.90 2.24
N ASP A 676 -25.66 -6.77 1.22
CA ASP A 676 -24.55 -7.64 0.80
C ASP A 676 -23.41 -6.84 0.16
N GLY A 677 -23.73 -5.78 -0.59
CA GLY A 677 -22.73 -4.86 -1.13
C GLY A 677 -21.96 -4.15 -0.02
N ILE A 678 -22.66 -3.72 1.04
CA ILE A 678 -22.00 -3.11 2.21
C ILE A 678 -21.11 -4.16 2.90
N SER A 679 -21.60 -5.39 3.08
CA SER A 679 -20.83 -6.48 3.69
C SER A 679 -19.57 -6.81 2.89
N ASN A 680 -19.64 -6.84 1.56
CA ASN A 680 -18.49 -7.08 0.70
C ASN A 680 -17.41 -5.99 0.87
N ILE A 681 -17.82 -4.71 0.89
CA ILE A 681 -16.90 -3.59 1.09
C ILE A 681 -16.28 -3.62 2.49
N ALA A 682 -17.07 -3.93 3.51
CA ALA A 682 -16.59 -4.05 4.89
C ALA A 682 -15.61 -5.21 5.05
N SER A 683 -15.89 -6.37 4.44
CA SER A 683 -14.98 -7.53 4.40
C SER A 683 -13.68 -7.19 3.67
N PHE A 684 -13.75 -6.48 2.54
CA PHE A 684 -12.55 -6.00 1.87
C PHE A 684 -11.70 -5.12 2.78
N LYS A 685 -12.30 -4.14 3.44
CA LYS A 685 -11.59 -3.23 4.36
C LYS A 685 -10.94 -3.99 5.50
N HIS A 686 -11.63 -4.98 6.05
CA HIS A 686 -11.11 -5.80 7.12
C HIS A 686 -9.89 -6.62 6.68
N ASN A 687 -10.01 -7.32 5.54
CA ASN A 687 -8.93 -8.13 4.99
C ASN A 687 -7.75 -7.28 4.48
N ASN A 688 -7.98 -5.99 4.26
CA ASN A 688 -7.02 -5.05 3.71
C ASN A 688 -7.05 -3.73 4.49
N PRO A 689 -6.68 -3.74 5.79
CA PRO A 689 -6.81 -2.57 6.67
C PRO A 689 -6.01 -1.36 6.20
N GLN A 690 -4.96 -1.58 5.40
CA GLN A 690 -4.14 -0.55 4.79
C GLN A 690 -4.86 0.25 3.68
N TYR A 691 -6.00 -0.25 3.17
CA TYR A 691 -6.76 0.48 2.15
C TYR A 691 -7.73 1.48 2.77
N GLN A 692 -7.71 2.71 2.28
CA GLN A 692 -8.79 3.68 2.48
C GLN A 692 -9.93 3.34 1.53
N ILE A 693 -11.16 3.26 2.03
CA ILE A 693 -12.34 3.03 1.20
C ILE A 693 -12.97 4.36 0.80
N ASN A 694 -12.99 4.65 -0.47
CA ASN A 694 -13.70 5.78 -1.05
C ASN A 694 -14.98 5.28 -1.74
N LEU A 695 -16.14 5.59 -1.16
CA LEU A 695 -17.46 5.25 -1.69
C LEU A 695 -18.08 6.48 -2.35
N TRP A 696 -18.11 6.48 -3.66
CA TRP A 696 -18.57 7.61 -4.47
C TRP A 696 -20.08 7.54 -4.73
N SER A 697 -20.80 8.63 -4.52
CA SER A 697 -22.25 8.69 -4.72
C SER A 697 -22.71 10.06 -5.22
N ASP A 698 -23.76 10.08 -6.02
CA ASP A 698 -24.49 11.29 -6.40
C ASP A 698 -25.41 11.81 -5.27
N ASN A 699 -25.68 10.99 -4.26
CA ASN A 699 -26.44 11.35 -3.08
C ASN A 699 -25.74 10.89 -1.78
N PRO A 700 -24.62 11.53 -1.41
CA PRO A 700 -23.79 11.09 -0.29
C PRO A 700 -24.51 11.15 1.07
N THR A 701 -25.43 12.11 1.26
CA THR A 701 -26.20 12.23 2.52
C THR A 701 -27.10 11.02 2.73
N LYS A 702 -27.86 10.62 1.70
CA LYS A 702 -28.72 9.44 1.77
C LYS A 702 -27.91 8.18 1.98
N LEU A 703 -26.77 8.07 1.29
CA LEU A 703 -25.89 6.91 1.43
C LEU A 703 -25.31 6.82 2.84
N LYS A 704 -24.86 7.94 3.42
CA LYS A 704 -24.38 7.98 4.80
C LYS A 704 -25.46 7.54 5.79
N ASN A 705 -26.68 8.05 5.65
CA ASN A 705 -27.79 7.65 6.52
C ASN A 705 -28.10 6.15 6.39
N ASN A 706 -28.10 5.61 5.18
CA ASN A 706 -28.32 4.18 4.96
C ASN A 706 -27.23 3.30 5.61
N LEU A 707 -25.96 3.75 5.61
CA LEU A 707 -24.86 3.06 6.29
C LEU A 707 -25.04 3.10 7.81
N ILE A 708 -25.43 4.26 8.37
CA ILE A 708 -25.67 4.44 9.81
C ILE A 708 -26.86 3.59 10.27
N GLU A 709 -28.00 3.65 9.56
CA GLU A 709 -29.20 2.89 9.88
C GLU A 709 -28.96 1.38 9.92
N ARG A 710 -27.96 0.91 9.13
CA ARG A 710 -27.55 -0.48 9.10
C ARG A 710 -26.41 -0.82 10.06
N GLY A 711 -26.02 0.10 10.95
CA GLY A 711 -25.04 -0.12 12.01
C GLY A 711 -23.56 -0.05 11.54
N TYR A 712 -23.29 0.42 10.33
CA TYR A 712 -21.90 0.56 9.85
C TYR A 712 -21.31 1.92 10.24
N SER A 713 -20.11 1.90 10.81
CA SER A 713 -19.38 3.11 11.16
C SER A 713 -18.98 3.95 9.94
N GLN A 714 -19.19 5.26 10.02
CA GLN A 714 -18.71 6.20 9.00
C GLN A 714 -17.18 6.20 8.82
N ALA A 715 -16.44 5.69 9.80
CA ALA A 715 -15.00 5.58 9.74
C ALA A 715 -14.49 4.56 8.71
N ILE A 716 -15.32 3.56 8.37
CA ILE A 716 -14.96 2.55 7.36
C ILE A 716 -15.00 3.14 5.96
N PHE A 717 -15.97 4.04 5.70
CA PHE A 717 -16.29 4.53 4.37
C PHE A 717 -16.10 6.04 4.27
N ASN A 718 -15.17 6.48 3.45
CA ASN A 718 -15.11 7.87 3.03
C ASN A 718 -16.13 8.10 1.90
N VAL A 719 -17.35 8.55 2.27
CA VAL A 719 -18.42 8.77 1.29
C VAL A 719 -18.21 10.10 0.60
N ILE A 720 -17.96 10.04 -0.71
CA ILE A 720 -17.60 11.18 -1.55
C ILE A 720 -18.71 11.49 -2.55
N ASN A 721 -19.04 12.76 -2.72
CA ASN A 721 -19.96 13.20 -3.76
C ASN A 721 -19.29 13.09 -5.14
N VAL A 722 -19.86 12.32 -6.06
CA VAL A 722 -19.34 12.22 -7.45
C VAL A 722 -19.38 13.53 -8.22
N GLN A 723 -20.22 14.46 -7.82
CA GLN A 723 -20.30 15.80 -8.40
C GLN A 723 -19.28 16.77 -7.75
N LYS A 724 -18.59 16.35 -6.69
CA LYS A 724 -17.65 17.16 -5.91
C LYS A 724 -16.48 16.28 -5.43
N PRO A 725 -15.32 16.44 -5.90
CA PRO A 725 -14.76 17.33 -6.92
C PRO A 725 -15.03 16.79 -8.32
N ALA A 726 -15.28 17.69 -9.29
CA ALA A 726 -15.27 17.30 -10.68
C ALA A 726 -13.86 16.78 -11.03
N PRO A 727 -13.64 15.47 -11.10
CA PRO A 727 -12.29 14.95 -11.27
C PRO A 727 -11.84 14.95 -12.74
N PHE A 728 -12.69 15.51 -13.65
CA PHE A 728 -12.58 15.23 -15.07
C PHE A 728 -12.66 16.53 -15.87
N ASP A 729 -12.19 16.50 -17.11
CA ASP A 729 -12.42 17.60 -18.03
C ASP A 729 -13.91 17.79 -18.28
N TYR A 730 -14.29 19.02 -18.65
CA TYR A 730 -15.69 19.41 -18.80
C TYR A 730 -16.48 18.48 -19.73
N GLN A 731 -15.89 18.04 -20.83
CA GLN A 731 -16.57 17.17 -21.80
C GLN A 731 -16.82 15.76 -21.27
N TYR A 732 -15.88 15.24 -20.51
CA TYR A 732 -16.02 13.92 -19.89
C TYR A 732 -17.06 13.97 -18.76
N GLN A 733 -17.05 15.04 -17.95
CA GLN A 733 -18.06 15.25 -16.90
C GLN A 733 -19.46 15.46 -17.52
N ALA A 734 -19.56 16.15 -18.65
CA ALA A 734 -20.82 16.30 -19.35
C ALA A 734 -21.38 14.95 -19.85
N ALA A 735 -20.51 14.02 -20.29
CA ALA A 735 -20.90 12.68 -20.66
C ALA A 735 -21.44 11.89 -19.44
N ILE A 736 -20.78 11.97 -18.30
CA ILE A 736 -21.23 11.35 -17.05
C ILE A 736 -22.58 11.92 -16.62
N ASN A 737 -22.71 13.26 -16.60
CA ASN A 737 -23.95 13.93 -16.21
C ASN A 737 -25.11 13.58 -17.14
N ARG A 738 -24.85 13.45 -18.44
CA ARG A 738 -25.84 13.02 -19.43
C ARG A 738 -26.44 11.65 -19.09
N GLU A 739 -25.63 10.72 -18.61
CA GLU A 739 -26.09 9.36 -18.25
C GLU A 739 -26.71 9.30 -16.84
N SER A 740 -26.34 10.20 -15.91
CA SER A 740 -26.74 10.11 -14.49
C SER A 740 -27.91 11.05 -14.12
N THR A 741 -28.08 12.22 -14.74
CA THR A 741 -29.00 13.25 -14.24
C THR A 741 -30.45 13.15 -14.74
N ASN A 742 -30.71 12.36 -15.78
CA ASN A 742 -32.08 12.18 -16.26
C ASN A 742 -32.83 11.14 -15.43
N THR A 743 -33.69 11.58 -14.52
CA THR A 743 -34.44 10.70 -13.59
C THR A 743 -35.34 9.67 -14.28
N THR A 744 -35.76 9.94 -15.50
CA THR A 744 -36.65 9.05 -16.26
C THR A 744 -35.87 7.99 -17.06
N TYR A 745 -34.70 8.35 -17.55
CA TYR A 745 -33.90 7.53 -18.47
C TYR A 745 -32.45 7.33 -18.05
N ALA A 746 -32.12 7.63 -16.78
CA ALA A 746 -30.76 7.51 -16.28
C ALA A 746 -30.19 6.10 -16.52
N ASN A 747 -28.96 6.06 -17.03
CA ASN A 747 -28.16 4.86 -17.23
C ASN A 747 -26.99 4.88 -16.25
N TYR A 748 -27.29 4.62 -14.98
CA TYR A 748 -26.29 4.65 -13.91
C TYR A 748 -25.13 3.66 -14.12
N ALA A 749 -25.35 2.56 -14.85
CA ALA A 749 -24.29 1.62 -15.16
C ALA A 749 -23.24 2.26 -16.08
N ALA A 750 -23.68 2.93 -17.17
CA ALA A 750 -22.74 3.64 -18.06
C ALA A 750 -22.07 4.83 -17.36
N ALA A 751 -22.80 5.56 -16.51
CA ALA A 751 -22.21 6.62 -15.69
C ALA A 751 -21.15 6.08 -14.73
N SER A 752 -21.40 4.95 -14.06
CA SER A 752 -20.45 4.28 -13.18
C SER A 752 -19.22 3.79 -13.95
N ASP A 753 -19.41 3.22 -15.14
CA ASP A 753 -18.30 2.76 -16.00
C ASP A 753 -17.35 3.93 -16.38
N MET A 754 -17.91 5.08 -16.69
CA MET A 754 -17.10 6.27 -16.96
C MET A 754 -16.44 6.83 -15.70
N LEU A 755 -17.18 6.92 -14.59
CA LEU A 755 -16.66 7.43 -13.32
C LEU A 755 -15.47 6.64 -12.80
N ARG A 756 -15.51 5.30 -12.84
CA ARG A 756 -14.40 4.45 -12.37
C ARG A 756 -13.09 4.75 -13.09
N ILE A 757 -13.15 4.97 -14.40
CA ILE A 757 -11.99 5.31 -15.21
C ILE A 757 -11.40 6.65 -14.79
N GLY A 758 -12.25 7.67 -14.67
CA GLY A 758 -11.82 9.00 -14.26
C GLY A 758 -11.29 9.07 -12.82
N ILE A 759 -11.95 8.38 -11.88
CA ILE A 759 -11.52 8.27 -10.48
C ILE A 759 -10.13 7.64 -10.39
N LEU A 760 -9.93 6.49 -11.04
CA LEU A 760 -8.64 5.80 -11.04
C LEU A 760 -7.55 6.64 -11.70
N ARG A 761 -7.85 7.35 -12.79
CA ARG A 761 -6.87 8.24 -13.40
C ARG A 761 -6.42 9.33 -12.43
N ARG A 762 -7.35 9.95 -11.70
CA ARG A 762 -7.03 11.07 -10.80
C ARG A 762 -6.36 10.64 -9.50
N PHE A 763 -6.85 9.58 -8.90
CA PHE A 763 -6.43 9.15 -7.56
C PHE A 763 -5.50 7.94 -7.58
N GLY A 764 -5.49 7.17 -8.67
CA GLY A 764 -4.87 5.85 -8.70
C GLY A 764 -5.63 4.87 -7.80
N GLY A 765 -5.02 3.74 -7.50
CA GLY A 765 -5.57 2.77 -6.55
C GLY A 765 -6.36 1.67 -7.23
N LEU A 766 -7.27 1.07 -6.46
CA LEU A 766 -8.09 -0.07 -6.84
C LEU A 766 -9.55 0.34 -6.94
N TYR A 767 -10.21 0.02 -8.05
CA TYR A 767 -11.67 0.10 -8.18
C TYR A 767 -12.26 -1.30 -8.14
N MET A 768 -13.37 -1.45 -7.43
CA MET A 768 -14.17 -2.68 -7.44
C MET A 768 -15.66 -2.34 -7.50
N ASP A 769 -16.43 -3.17 -8.21
CA ASP A 769 -17.89 -3.12 -8.12
C ASP A 769 -18.34 -3.63 -6.74
N ILE A 770 -19.46 -3.14 -6.24
CA ILE A 770 -19.98 -3.45 -4.90
C ILE A 770 -20.36 -4.93 -4.70
N ASP A 771 -20.55 -5.66 -5.79
CA ASP A 771 -20.87 -7.08 -5.82
C ASP A 771 -19.62 -7.97 -5.96
N VAL A 772 -18.43 -7.39 -5.93
CA VAL A 772 -17.17 -8.12 -5.89
C VAL A 772 -16.86 -8.52 -4.45
N MET A 773 -16.73 -9.81 -4.22
CA MET A 773 -16.24 -10.35 -2.95
C MET A 773 -14.74 -10.66 -3.08
N VAL A 774 -13.98 -10.26 -2.05
CA VAL A 774 -12.55 -10.48 -1.97
C VAL A 774 -12.26 -11.41 -0.80
N ASP A 775 -11.79 -12.62 -1.11
CA ASP A 775 -11.68 -13.72 -0.16
C ASP A 775 -10.43 -13.67 0.74
N GLY A 776 -9.72 -12.54 0.77
CA GLY A 776 -8.55 -12.40 1.65
C GLY A 776 -7.74 -11.13 1.38
N PRO A 777 -6.57 -10.98 2.00
CA PRO A 777 -5.72 -9.83 1.75
C PRO A 777 -5.25 -9.81 0.30
N ILE A 778 -5.49 -8.70 -0.36
CA ILE A 778 -4.92 -8.44 -1.67
C ILE A 778 -3.44 -8.14 -1.45
N GLY A 779 -2.56 -8.91 -2.07
CA GLY A 779 -1.13 -8.64 -2.09
C GLY A 779 -0.84 -7.28 -2.72
N GLU A 780 0.41 -6.91 -2.78
CA GLU A 780 0.79 -5.63 -3.36
C GLU A 780 0.38 -5.53 -4.82
N ILE A 781 -0.51 -4.60 -5.11
CA ILE A 781 -0.89 -4.26 -6.49
C ILE A 781 0.21 -3.44 -7.14
N ARG A 782 0.95 -2.70 -6.34
CA ARG A 782 1.94 -1.74 -6.82
C ARG A 782 3.14 -2.37 -7.54
N PRO A 783 3.76 -3.46 -7.08
CA PRO A 783 4.80 -4.12 -7.87
C PRO A 783 4.33 -4.55 -9.25
N LEU A 784 3.04 -4.90 -9.38
CA LEU A 784 2.44 -5.24 -10.66
C LEU A 784 2.14 -4.02 -11.53
N LEU A 785 1.86 -2.87 -10.90
CA LEU A 785 1.65 -1.60 -11.58
C LEU A 785 2.96 -0.85 -11.82
N ASP A 786 3.97 -1.06 -10.99
CA ASP A 786 5.27 -0.38 -11.04
C ASP A 786 6.32 -1.13 -11.85
N ASN A 787 6.02 -2.35 -12.26
CA ASN A 787 6.92 -3.12 -13.12
C ASN A 787 7.00 -2.41 -14.48
N GLN A 788 8.10 -1.69 -14.71
CA GLN A 788 8.27 -0.84 -15.87
C GLN A 788 8.38 -1.65 -17.16
N ASP A 789 8.70 -2.95 -17.05
CA ASP A 789 8.96 -3.82 -18.17
C ASP A 789 7.73 -4.34 -18.90
N GLU A 790 6.55 -4.28 -18.28
CA GLU A 790 5.36 -4.92 -18.83
C GLU A 790 4.10 -4.13 -18.65
N LEU A 791 3.97 -2.97 -19.18
CA LEU A 791 2.74 -2.30 -19.24
C LEU A 791 2.18 -1.83 -17.99
N PRO A 792 2.45 -1.63 -16.91
CA PRO A 792 1.14 -1.28 -16.54
C PRO A 792 1.01 -0.35 -15.45
N ASP A 793 0.63 0.71 -15.99
CA ASP A 793 -0.15 1.71 -15.31
C ASP A 793 -1.63 1.27 -15.11
N LEU A 794 -2.04 0.11 -15.67
CA LEU A 794 -3.43 -0.38 -15.65
C LEU A 794 -3.54 -1.91 -15.60
N LEU A 795 -4.24 -2.44 -14.60
CA LEU A 795 -4.63 -3.84 -14.47
C LEU A 795 -6.15 -3.99 -14.58
N ILE A 796 -6.62 -4.91 -15.39
CA ILE A 796 -8.04 -5.17 -15.62
C ILE A 796 -8.33 -6.64 -15.36
N HIS A 797 -9.41 -6.93 -14.63
CA HIS A 797 -9.84 -8.29 -14.39
C HIS A 797 -10.39 -8.95 -15.67
N HIS A 798 -10.10 -10.22 -15.87
CA HIS A 798 -10.75 -11.04 -16.89
C HIS A 798 -11.55 -12.19 -16.28
N GLY A 799 -12.64 -12.53 -16.93
CA GLY A 799 -13.45 -13.69 -16.61
C GLY A 799 -13.68 -14.56 -17.85
N ARG A 800 -14.47 -15.62 -17.70
CA ARG A 800 -15.02 -16.37 -18.83
C ARG A 800 -16.46 -15.94 -19.07
N ASP A 801 -16.82 -15.72 -20.33
CA ASP A 801 -18.22 -15.53 -20.69
C ASP A 801 -19.01 -16.84 -20.58
N TYR A 802 -20.32 -16.76 -20.74
CA TYR A 802 -21.22 -17.95 -20.71
C TYR A 802 -20.93 -19.01 -21.79
N LYS A 803 -20.06 -18.68 -22.76
CA LYS A 803 -19.57 -19.61 -23.81
C LYS A 803 -18.16 -20.13 -23.48
N GLY A 804 -17.63 -19.85 -22.30
CA GLY A 804 -16.30 -20.26 -21.87
C GLY A 804 -15.15 -19.49 -22.54
N LYS A 805 -15.42 -18.42 -23.31
CA LYS A 805 -14.40 -17.54 -23.90
C LYS A 805 -13.95 -16.51 -22.91
N THR A 806 -12.66 -16.19 -22.94
CA THR A 806 -12.10 -15.13 -22.12
C THR A 806 -12.71 -13.77 -22.47
N ALA A 807 -13.28 -13.10 -21.48
CA ALA A 807 -13.85 -11.77 -21.59
C ALA A 807 -13.15 -10.83 -20.62
N LEU A 808 -12.79 -9.62 -21.06
CA LEU A 808 -12.31 -8.57 -20.17
C LEU A 808 -13.48 -8.02 -19.37
N GLY A 809 -13.31 -7.91 -18.05
CA GLY A 809 -14.28 -7.31 -17.15
C GLY A 809 -13.77 -5.95 -16.66
N ASN A 810 -14.67 -5.06 -16.30
CA ASN A 810 -14.37 -3.77 -15.69
C ASN A 810 -14.84 -3.69 -14.23
N ALA A 811 -15.22 -4.81 -13.66
CA ALA A 811 -15.68 -4.92 -12.27
C ALA A 811 -14.52 -4.71 -11.25
N VAL A 812 -13.30 -5.06 -11.64
CA VAL A 812 -12.10 -4.83 -10.84
C VAL A 812 -11.02 -4.23 -11.73
N ILE A 813 -10.54 -3.05 -11.37
CA ILE A 813 -9.52 -2.31 -12.11
C ILE A 813 -8.55 -1.71 -11.10
N ALA A 814 -7.24 -1.91 -11.30
CA ALA A 814 -6.22 -1.18 -10.56
C ALA A 814 -5.40 -0.31 -11.51
N ALA A 815 -5.05 0.88 -11.08
CA ALA A 815 -4.27 1.81 -11.91
C ALA A 815 -3.38 2.71 -11.06
N LYS A 816 -2.28 3.16 -11.67
CA LYS A 816 -1.49 4.27 -11.15
C LYS A 816 -2.27 5.58 -11.24
N LYS A 817 -1.99 6.49 -10.33
CA LYS A 817 -2.44 7.88 -10.47
C LYS A 817 -1.86 8.46 -11.76
N ASN A 818 -2.70 9.15 -12.54
CA ASN A 818 -2.39 9.67 -13.87
C ASN A 818 -2.00 8.62 -14.91
N ALA A 819 -2.47 7.39 -14.76
CA ALA A 819 -2.21 6.31 -15.70
C ALA A 819 -2.51 6.72 -17.15
N PHE A 820 -1.52 6.52 -18.03
CA PHE A 820 -1.65 6.86 -19.45
C PHE A 820 -2.73 6.03 -20.14
N SER A 821 -2.79 4.75 -19.84
CA SER A 821 -3.81 3.86 -20.40
C SER A 821 -5.22 4.36 -20.09
N LEU A 822 -5.44 4.88 -18.86
CA LEU A 822 -6.74 5.48 -18.51
C LEU A 822 -6.98 6.81 -19.23
N HIS A 823 -5.95 7.61 -19.49
CA HIS A 823 -6.09 8.81 -20.30
C HIS A 823 -6.52 8.48 -21.74
N SER A 824 -5.91 7.48 -22.33
CA SER A 824 -6.27 7.01 -23.67
C SER A 824 -7.71 6.48 -23.73
N VAL A 825 -8.14 5.72 -22.72
CA VAL A 825 -9.53 5.25 -22.58
C VAL A 825 -10.49 6.42 -22.44
N MET A 826 -10.19 7.43 -21.62
CA MET A 826 -11.01 8.62 -21.46
C MET A 826 -11.12 9.43 -22.75
N ARG A 827 -10.02 9.57 -23.51
CA ARG A 827 -10.06 10.22 -24.83
C ARG A 827 -10.99 9.47 -25.78
N TYR A 828 -10.93 8.13 -25.77
CA TYR A 828 -11.78 7.31 -26.62
C TYR A 828 -13.26 7.46 -26.23
N ILE A 829 -13.59 7.40 -24.94
CA ILE A 829 -14.97 7.64 -24.45
C ILE A 829 -15.44 9.06 -24.81
N ARG A 830 -14.58 10.08 -24.59
CA ARG A 830 -14.89 11.47 -24.95
C ARG A 830 -15.16 11.62 -26.44
N TYR A 831 -14.34 11.01 -27.29
CA TYR A 831 -14.56 10.99 -28.73
C TYR A 831 -15.94 10.43 -29.07
N LEU A 832 -16.34 9.31 -28.46
CA LEU A 832 -17.66 8.71 -28.67
C LEU A 832 -18.82 9.64 -28.27
N TYR A 833 -18.64 10.54 -27.29
CA TYR A 833 -19.69 11.43 -26.79
C TYR A 833 -19.67 12.84 -27.44
N THR A 834 -18.57 13.25 -28.04
CA THR A 834 -18.43 14.61 -28.61
C THR A 834 -18.78 14.71 -30.11
N HIS A 835 -18.70 13.63 -30.86
CA HIS A 835 -19.12 13.60 -32.25
C HIS A 835 -20.64 13.55 -32.33
N ASN A 836 -21.21 14.47 -33.04
CA ASN A 836 -22.66 14.77 -33.11
C ASN A 836 -23.52 13.52 -33.35
N GLY A 837 -24.03 12.92 -32.30
CA GLY A 837 -24.94 11.80 -32.38
C GLY A 837 -24.35 10.47 -31.88
N VAL A 838 -25.10 9.40 -32.09
CA VAL A 838 -24.80 8.05 -31.68
C VAL A 838 -23.88 7.33 -32.70
N GLU A 839 -23.56 7.97 -33.80
CA GLU A 839 -22.73 7.40 -34.87
C GLU A 839 -21.38 6.87 -34.37
N PRO A 840 -20.63 7.57 -33.50
CA PRO A 840 -19.40 7.01 -32.94
C PRO A 840 -19.57 5.75 -32.09
N PHE A 841 -20.77 5.55 -31.51
CA PHE A 841 -21.05 4.29 -30.78
C PHE A 841 -21.26 3.11 -31.72
N LEU A 842 -21.59 3.37 -32.98
CA LEU A 842 -21.83 2.34 -33.96
C LEU A 842 -20.52 1.67 -34.42
N ASP A 843 -19.41 2.35 -34.32
CA ASP A 843 -18.08 1.77 -34.59
C ASP A 843 -17.68 0.73 -33.56
N VAL A 844 -18.26 0.78 -32.36
CA VAL A 844 -18.03 -0.16 -31.28
C VAL A 844 -18.99 -1.36 -31.34
N VAL A 845 -20.09 -1.21 -32.03
CA VAL A 845 -21.10 -2.26 -32.21
C VAL A 845 -20.70 -3.17 -33.38
N PRO A 846 -20.71 -4.50 -33.23
CA PRO A 846 -20.45 -5.41 -34.33
C PRO A 846 -21.37 -5.10 -35.54
N GLN A 847 -20.83 -5.11 -36.77
CA GLN A 847 -21.53 -4.70 -37.97
C GLN A 847 -22.92 -5.38 -38.12
N SER A 848 -23.02 -6.68 -37.78
CA SER A 848 -24.29 -7.42 -37.78
C SER A 848 -25.35 -6.86 -36.84
N LYS A 849 -24.95 -6.28 -35.70
CA LYS A 849 -25.88 -5.62 -34.75
C LYS A 849 -26.23 -4.20 -35.23
N PHE A 850 -25.29 -3.52 -35.86
CA PHE A 850 -25.46 -2.19 -36.44
C PHE A 850 -26.52 -2.22 -37.54
N ASP A 851 -26.38 -3.11 -38.49
CA ASP A 851 -27.35 -3.26 -39.61
C ASP A 851 -28.76 -3.50 -39.10
N THR A 852 -28.90 -4.36 -38.07
CA THR A 852 -30.19 -4.64 -37.45
C THR A 852 -30.78 -3.43 -36.74
N LEU A 853 -29.98 -2.66 -36.04
CA LEU A 853 -30.40 -1.46 -35.29
C LEU A 853 -30.75 -0.32 -36.25
N THR A 854 -29.92 -0.10 -37.27
CA THR A 854 -30.17 0.92 -38.31
C THR A 854 -31.43 0.61 -39.12
N ALA A 855 -31.64 -0.67 -39.51
CA ALA A 855 -32.84 -1.11 -40.19
C ALA A 855 -34.08 -0.89 -39.31
N LYS A 856 -34.01 -1.26 -38.03
CA LYS A 856 -35.10 -1.03 -37.05
C LYS A 856 -35.37 0.48 -36.85
N LYS A 857 -34.32 1.30 -36.71
CA LYS A 857 -34.46 2.74 -36.59
C LYS A 857 -35.12 3.33 -37.84
N ASN A 858 -34.62 3.00 -39.01
CA ASN A 858 -35.13 3.54 -40.30
C ASN A 858 -36.55 3.08 -40.58
N TYR A 859 -36.92 1.86 -40.16
CA TYR A 859 -38.29 1.36 -40.31
C TYR A 859 -39.29 2.07 -39.39
N TYR A 860 -38.96 2.21 -38.09
CA TYR A 860 -39.91 2.78 -37.12
C TYR A 860 -39.81 4.29 -36.96
N TYR A 861 -38.63 4.86 -37.22
CA TYR A 861 -38.35 6.30 -36.95
C TYR A 861 -37.39 6.93 -37.97
N PRO A 862 -37.79 6.98 -39.25
CA PRO A 862 -36.89 7.39 -40.35
C PRO A 862 -36.32 8.82 -40.22
N ASN A 863 -37.07 9.74 -39.62
CA ASN A 863 -36.69 11.14 -39.54
C ASN A 863 -36.26 11.61 -38.15
N ILE A 864 -36.03 10.68 -37.21
CA ILE A 864 -35.64 11.05 -35.86
C ILE A 864 -34.16 10.76 -35.67
N PRO A 865 -33.32 11.74 -35.24
CA PRO A 865 -31.93 11.50 -34.92
C PRO A 865 -31.75 10.42 -33.84
N TRP A 866 -30.70 9.65 -33.92
CA TRP A 866 -30.38 8.62 -32.95
C TRP A 866 -30.35 9.15 -31.52
N SER A 867 -29.75 10.31 -31.30
CA SER A 867 -29.69 11.00 -30.01
C SER A 867 -31.09 11.23 -29.39
N VAL A 868 -32.08 11.58 -30.19
CA VAL A 868 -33.46 11.83 -29.73
C VAL A 868 -34.16 10.51 -29.39
N LEU A 869 -33.95 9.47 -30.18
CA LEU A 869 -34.53 8.15 -29.93
C LEU A 869 -34.01 7.51 -28.61
N MET A 870 -32.77 7.74 -28.27
CA MET A 870 -32.18 7.27 -27.01
C MET A 870 -32.87 7.83 -25.78
N TRP A 871 -33.43 9.06 -25.86
CA TRP A 871 -34.05 9.75 -24.75
C TRP A 871 -35.58 9.58 -24.65
N GLN A 872 -36.24 9.06 -25.68
CA GLN A 872 -37.70 9.03 -25.76
C GLN A 872 -38.40 7.73 -25.31
N GLY A 873 -37.71 6.77 -24.66
CA GLY A 873 -38.35 5.57 -24.10
C GLY A 873 -38.98 4.62 -25.14
N LYS A 874 -38.57 4.63 -26.41
CA LYS A 874 -39.09 3.78 -27.48
C LYS A 874 -38.51 2.37 -27.44
N ARG A 875 -39.12 1.39 -28.18
CA ARG A 875 -38.74 -0.02 -28.16
C ARG A 875 -37.28 -0.33 -28.50
N LEU A 876 -36.61 0.51 -29.28
CA LEU A 876 -35.19 0.39 -29.64
C LEU A 876 -34.23 0.78 -28.52
N ILE A 877 -34.65 1.66 -27.64
CA ILE A 877 -33.80 2.21 -26.58
C ILE A 877 -33.18 1.17 -25.67
N PRO A 878 -33.88 0.10 -25.21
CA PRO A 878 -33.25 -0.91 -24.38
C PRO A 878 -32.04 -1.58 -25.02
N HIS A 879 -32.10 -1.86 -26.33
CA HIS A 879 -30.96 -2.44 -27.06
C HIS A 879 -29.80 -1.48 -27.23
N MET A 880 -30.11 -0.22 -27.53
CA MET A 880 -29.09 0.83 -27.69
C MET A 880 -28.39 1.13 -26.34
N ARG A 881 -29.18 1.24 -25.26
CA ARG A 881 -28.64 1.44 -23.92
C ARG A 881 -27.69 0.31 -23.50
N ARG A 882 -28.09 -0.94 -23.83
CA ARG A 882 -27.19 -2.09 -23.60
C ARG A 882 -25.88 -1.94 -24.35
N ASN A 883 -25.94 -1.57 -25.63
CA ASN A 883 -24.74 -1.42 -26.44
C ASN A 883 -23.85 -0.28 -25.93
N ILE A 884 -24.42 0.85 -25.46
CA ILE A 884 -23.68 1.91 -24.81
C ILE A 884 -23.01 1.42 -23.53
N THR A 885 -23.73 0.71 -22.67
CA THR A 885 -23.19 0.22 -21.41
C THR A 885 -22.16 -0.88 -21.60
N VAL A 886 -22.40 -1.85 -22.48
CA VAL A 886 -21.49 -3.00 -22.65
C VAL A 886 -20.36 -2.68 -23.63
N ASP A 887 -20.68 -2.06 -24.75
CA ASP A 887 -19.76 -1.86 -25.88
C ASP A 887 -19.15 -0.44 -25.92
N GLY A 888 -19.85 0.58 -25.39
CA GLY A 888 -19.45 1.98 -25.42
C GLY A 888 -18.69 2.46 -24.18
N THR A 889 -19.05 1.97 -22.99
CA THR A 889 -18.44 2.40 -21.72
C THR A 889 -17.97 1.26 -20.82
N GLY A 890 -18.54 0.07 -21.00
CA GLY A 890 -18.28 -1.11 -20.20
C GLY A 890 -17.20 -2.04 -20.77
N PRO A 891 -17.30 -3.35 -20.50
CA PRO A 891 -16.28 -4.33 -20.90
C PRO A 891 -15.95 -4.36 -22.39
N GLY A 892 -16.94 -4.16 -23.24
CA GLY A 892 -16.76 -4.13 -24.69
C GLY A 892 -15.95 -2.94 -25.18
N MET A 893 -16.03 -1.82 -24.48
CA MET A 893 -15.23 -0.63 -24.75
C MET A 893 -13.73 -0.91 -24.60
N PHE A 894 -13.31 -1.61 -23.55
CA PHE A 894 -11.91 -1.99 -23.37
C PHE A 894 -11.41 -2.88 -24.53
N VAL A 895 -12.23 -3.83 -24.96
CA VAL A 895 -11.91 -4.68 -26.12
C VAL A 895 -11.78 -3.83 -27.38
N SER A 896 -12.68 -2.87 -27.59
CA SER A 896 -12.68 -2.01 -28.76
C SER A 896 -11.52 -1.01 -28.71
N TRP A 897 -11.23 -0.44 -27.55
CA TRP A 897 -10.08 0.42 -27.35
C TRP A 897 -8.76 -0.31 -27.64
N ILE A 898 -8.58 -1.53 -27.09
CA ILE A 898 -7.38 -2.35 -27.37
C ILE A 898 -7.27 -2.62 -28.87
N ARG A 899 -8.38 -2.91 -29.56
CA ARG A 899 -8.38 -3.17 -31.01
C ARG A 899 -8.02 -1.93 -31.82
N SER A 900 -8.50 -0.73 -31.43
CA SER A 900 -8.23 0.52 -32.12
C SER A 900 -6.82 1.06 -31.88
N SER A 901 -6.29 0.86 -30.67
CA SER A 901 -4.98 1.39 -30.28
C SER A 901 -3.78 0.54 -30.72
N CYS A 902 -4.01 -0.67 -31.25
CA CYS A 902 -2.97 -1.63 -31.61
C CYS A 902 -3.22 -2.26 -32.97
N PRO A 903 -2.95 -1.58 -34.08
CA PRO A 903 -3.25 -2.09 -35.41
C PRO A 903 -2.42 -3.31 -35.84
N PHE A 904 -1.24 -3.52 -35.28
CA PHE A 904 -0.30 -4.56 -35.73
C PHE A 904 -0.17 -5.79 -34.84
N ASP A 905 -0.51 -5.72 -33.53
CA ASP A 905 -0.43 -6.90 -32.66
C ASP A 905 -1.56 -6.95 -31.63
N LYS A 906 -2.77 -7.06 -32.17
CA LYS A 906 -4.01 -7.11 -31.37
C LYS A 906 -4.06 -8.28 -30.40
N SER A 907 -3.31 -9.37 -30.67
CA SER A 907 -3.33 -10.58 -29.85
C SER A 907 -2.38 -10.50 -28.66
N MET A 908 -1.22 -9.86 -28.78
CA MET A 908 -0.20 -9.85 -27.75
C MET A 908 -0.51 -8.85 -26.62
N ARG A 909 -0.96 -7.63 -26.92
CA ARG A 909 -1.34 -6.68 -25.86
C ARG A 909 -2.61 -7.09 -25.13
N ALA A 910 -3.57 -7.66 -25.81
CA ALA A 910 -4.75 -8.25 -25.17
C ALA A 910 -4.36 -9.44 -24.28
N ARG A 911 -3.42 -10.29 -24.71
CA ARG A 911 -2.89 -11.39 -23.89
C ARG A 911 -2.11 -10.89 -22.68
N LYS A 912 -1.30 -9.82 -22.81
CA LYS A 912 -0.56 -9.23 -21.68
C LYS A 912 -1.50 -8.64 -20.62
N LEU A 913 -2.50 -7.86 -21.02
CA LEU A 913 -3.53 -7.35 -20.11
C LEU A 913 -4.32 -8.49 -19.45
N ILE A 914 -4.59 -9.55 -20.20
CA ILE A 914 -5.29 -10.74 -19.71
C ILE A 914 -4.42 -11.53 -18.74
N ASN A 915 -3.15 -11.72 -19.01
CA ASN A 915 -2.24 -12.50 -18.14
C ASN A 915 -1.97 -11.81 -16.80
N GLN A 916 -1.94 -10.48 -16.78
CA GLN A 916 -1.75 -9.72 -15.54
C GLN A 916 -2.98 -9.71 -14.63
N SER A 917 -4.16 -9.98 -15.16
CA SER A 917 -5.38 -10.11 -14.37
C SER A 917 -5.42 -11.37 -13.50
N GLY A 918 -4.50 -12.32 -13.68
CA GLY A 918 -4.29 -13.45 -12.76
C GLY A 918 -4.09 -13.03 -11.30
N PHE A 919 -3.68 -11.77 -11.05
CA PHE A 919 -3.60 -11.20 -9.71
C PHE A 919 -4.94 -11.22 -8.95
N PHE A 920 -6.06 -10.91 -9.63
CA PHE A 920 -7.39 -10.92 -9.01
C PHE A 920 -8.03 -12.31 -9.00
N GLY A 921 -7.56 -13.23 -9.84
CA GLY A 921 -8.14 -14.56 -10.01
C GLY A 921 -8.12 -15.44 -8.76
N HIS A 922 -7.25 -15.13 -7.78
CA HIS A 922 -7.14 -15.90 -6.55
C HIS A 922 -7.81 -15.27 -5.34
N ARG A 923 -8.10 -13.99 -5.40
CA ARG A 923 -8.47 -13.22 -4.21
C ARG A 923 -9.73 -12.39 -4.39
N ALA A 924 -10.32 -12.44 -5.58
CA ALA A 924 -11.60 -11.82 -5.90
C ALA A 924 -12.45 -12.84 -6.60
N SER A 925 -13.43 -13.40 -5.93
CA SER A 925 -14.49 -14.14 -6.59
C SER A 925 -15.55 -13.16 -7.04
N LEU A 926 -15.85 -13.15 -8.35
CA LEU A 926 -16.99 -12.42 -8.89
C LEU A 926 -18.25 -13.23 -8.59
N THR A 927 -18.88 -12.99 -7.46
CA THR A 927 -20.22 -13.54 -7.20
C THR A 927 -21.23 -12.67 -7.90
N SER A 928 -21.99 -13.27 -8.82
CA SER A 928 -22.99 -12.58 -9.62
C SER A 928 -24.22 -12.24 -8.79
N TRP A 929 -24.24 -11.03 -8.29
CA TRP A 929 -25.39 -10.42 -7.62
C TRP A 929 -26.34 -9.75 -8.61
N GLY A 930 -26.78 -10.43 -9.64
CA GLY A 930 -27.76 -9.88 -10.60
C GLY A 930 -27.19 -8.95 -11.66
N PHE A 931 -25.87 -8.82 -11.78
CA PHE A 931 -25.21 -8.16 -12.87
C PHE A 931 -24.61 -9.16 -13.85
N GLY A 932 -25.45 -9.87 -14.53
CA GLY A 932 -25.13 -10.47 -15.81
C GLY A 932 -24.16 -11.63 -15.85
N LEU A 933 -23.79 -12.25 -14.76
CA LEU A 933 -23.13 -13.55 -14.74
C LEU A 933 -24.09 -14.70 -14.39
N ASN A 934 -25.36 -14.42 -14.16
CA ASN A 934 -26.38 -15.47 -14.17
C ASN A 934 -26.47 -16.04 -15.56
N ALA A 935 -26.80 -17.32 -15.67
CA ALA A 935 -26.98 -18.05 -16.92
C ALA A 935 -27.82 -17.31 -17.98
N ASP A 936 -28.60 -16.32 -17.56
CA ASP A 936 -29.41 -15.46 -18.43
C ASP A 936 -28.76 -14.14 -18.82
N GLY A 937 -27.68 -13.70 -18.19
CA GLY A 937 -26.90 -12.48 -18.53
C GLY A 937 -27.70 -11.19 -18.71
N GLN A 938 -28.88 -11.02 -18.13
CA GLN A 938 -29.85 -10.04 -18.56
C GLN A 938 -30.56 -9.24 -17.49
N THR A 939 -30.18 -9.36 -16.22
CA THR A 939 -30.96 -8.80 -15.11
C THR A 939 -31.06 -7.27 -15.06
N TRP A 940 -30.06 -6.55 -15.51
CA TRP A 940 -30.06 -5.08 -15.40
C TRP A 940 -30.66 -4.33 -16.60
N TYR A 941 -30.99 -5.02 -17.67
CA TYR A 941 -31.73 -4.42 -18.80
C TYR A 941 -33.02 -5.15 -19.16
N LYS A 942 -33.56 -5.98 -18.26
CA LYS A 942 -34.92 -6.52 -18.44
C LYS A 942 -35.93 -5.36 -18.53
N PRO A 943 -36.84 -5.42 -19.51
CA PRO A 943 -37.86 -4.36 -19.62
C PRO A 943 -38.68 -4.26 -18.33
N ARG A 944 -39.05 -3.06 -17.93
CA ARG A 944 -39.83 -2.75 -16.71
C ARG A 944 -41.05 -3.65 -16.43
N LYS A 945 -41.62 -4.32 -17.43
CA LYS A 945 -42.75 -5.25 -17.25
C LYS A 945 -42.41 -6.52 -16.45
N ALA A 946 -41.18 -7.01 -16.51
CA ALA A 946 -40.74 -8.18 -15.75
C ALA A 946 -40.40 -7.84 -14.27
N ARG A 947 -40.13 -6.58 -13.94
CA ARG A 947 -39.83 -6.15 -12.55
C ARG A 947 -41.09 -5.93 -11.69
N ARG A 948 -42.30 -5.84 -12.25
CA ARG A 948 -43.55 -5.73 -11.50
C ARG A 948 -44.08 -7.09 -10.95
N ALA A 949 -43.52 -8.20 -11.39
CA ALA A 949 -43.96 -9.54 -10.96
C ALA A 949 -43.04 -10.17 -9.89
N SER A 950 -41.99 -9.45 -9.41
CA SER A 950 -41.04 -9.96 -8.41
C SER A 950 -40.87 -9.01 -7.20
N ILE A 951 -41.96 -8.31 -6.81
CA ILE A 951 -42.11 -7.70 -5.46
C ILE A 951 -43.13 -8.45 -4.71
#